data_6fc91fc01829b33fefdcd8a3d80d2b74
#
_entry.id   6fc91fc01829b33fefdcd8a3d80d2b74
#
_cell.length_a   1.000
_cell.length_b   1.000
_cell.length_c   1.000
_cell.angle_alpha   90.00
_cell.angle_beta   90.00
_cell.angle_gamma   90.00
#
_symmetry.space_group_name_H-M   'P 1'
#
loop_
_entity.id
_entity.type
_entity.pdbx_description
1 polymer ?
#
loop_
_entity_poly.entity_id
_entity_poly.type
_entity_poly.pdbx_seq_one_letter_code
_entity_poly.pdbx_strand_id
1 'polypeptide(L)'
;MRLGVKKLHAKHIDDFTDILSVYPTGDLKKAKKTHSYMDKAIKKGSIVIQRHSMKIKGKEYCKWIDDNYFMVGKSYFYKGEFDDAIKTFSFINNEYKKNEIIYKSSLWLIRSYVEKGDFSSAKSELDELMNNKRFPDKLEKQLAIVASDYYIQRGDYSQAVTELTNATQLIKRKRKKARYYYILAQVYQQDKSHKQAQKYYKLVLKSNPEYVMTFNAKMNLARSLERGNKDSKKMKEKLLKMTKDDKNKEYLDQIYFTLAEMDMNNKDTISAIENYTLSAVNSIQNNSQKAISFLKLGVIEFERSLYRSSKTYYDSTLFYMDSDFRMHGDASEKHEILSELINNLDVIELQDSLQMIAMLPKAEQNQMINQIIQAEVEKEREEAENERLRQQMSYQSGRNGGREEQFGNNTSGGKWYFYNPATLSFGMSEFRKKWGKRKLEDDWRRKDKKIISSFEVDSSAIDSSAIATKNKKDPKFYLDQLPSSIEDFELSDTQIKEALFQVGTIYKEDLEEITKSTEVFSTLYARFSDDEQYAPLSCYSIYLNHTDIDNKLEAQNSKQLLLKRFPKSIYAQMITNPDFKLEATNKLAKEELDYRAVFANYSLEEYQQVIDKTTVILENEYQSKYLFLRALSFLNIDEFDRGVEILNKLISLDEDEKIVKEAQHILDALNDPSKMEKANELAIAGSPYLYRSTLPQMIIIIIPKGSVDITYLKTLISDYHSQDFENEVFEISALLLGIDKHLLMIKTFDNTSDVMVYHEMFVLEESILKELNKSEHKVMAISFENFQEFYKNKDEDGYHNFFKKNYLTIEKE
;
A
#
# COMPACT_ATOMS: atom_id res chain seq x y z
N MET A 1 -4.06 37.49 8.21
CA MET A 1 -2.87 36.78 7.74
C MET A 1 -1.75 36.65 8.78
N ARG A 2 -1.08 37.75 9.23
CA ARG A 2 0.08 37.68 10.18
C ARG A 2 -0.16 36.77 11.41
N LEU A 3 -1.32 36.84 12.05
CA LEU A 3 -1.67 36.02 13.21
C LEU A 3 -1.80 34.53 12.82
N GLY A 4 -2.40 34.23 11.66
CA GLY A 4 -2.52 32.87 11.16
C GLY A 4 -1.16 32.27 10.85
N VAL A 5 -0.29 32.99 10.14
CA VAL A 5 1.10 32.53 9.84
C VAL A 5 1.89 32.32 11.14
N LYS A 6 1.76 33.21 12.14
CA LYS A 6 2.41 33.01 13.44
C LYS A 6 1.93 31.74 14.14
N LYS A 7 0.64 31.39 14.02
CA LYS A 7 0.09 30.14 14.58
C LYS A 7 0.54 28.92 13.81
N LEU A 8 0.69 29.01 12.48
CA LEU A 8 1.29 27.96 11.65
C LEU A 8 2.71 27.63 12.12
N HIS A 9 3.56 28.64 12.16
CA HIS A 9 4.95 28.46 12.63
C HIS A 9 5.07 27.95 14.07
N ALA A 10 4.15 28.35 14.96
CA ALA A 10 4.16 27.90 16.35
C ALA A 10 3.71 26.45 16.53
N LYS A 11 3.01 25.88 15.56
CA LYS A 11 2.54 24.49 15.55
C LYS A 11 3.43 23.54 14.74
N HIS A 12 4.30 24.11 13.92
CA HIS A 12 5.22 23.32 13.12
C HIS A 12 6.24 22.65 14.04
N ILE A 13 6.32 21.34 13.91
CA ILE A 13 7.36 20.50 14.54
C ILE A 13 8.26 20.04 13.42
N ASP A 14 9.55 20.35 13.51
CA ASP A 14 10.53 19.85 12.54
C ASP A 14 10.71 18.34 12.70
N ASP A 15 10.61 17.64 11.60
CA ASP A 15 11.05 16.26 11.49
C ASP A 15 12.53 16.24 11.07
N PHE A 16 13.38 15.79 11.95
CA PHE A 16 14.82 15.75 11.73
C PHE A 16 15.29 14.43 11.07
N THR A 17 14.39 13.52 10.77
CA THR A 17 14.69 12.25 10.09
C THR A 17 14.91 12.44 8.60
N ASP A 18 14.27 13.45 8.02
CA ASP A 18 14.44 13.84 6.61
C ASP A 18 15.06 15.24 6.48
N ILE A 19 15.31 15.67 5.24
CA ILE A 19 15.81 17.03 4.97
C ILE A 19 14.75 18.03 5.44
N LEU A 20 15.16 18.92 6.36
CA LEU A 20 14.26 19.94 6.86
C LEU A 20 13.75 20.85 5.75
N SER A 21 12.45 21.10 5.75
CA SER A 21 11.86 22.07 4.84
C SER A 21 12.49 23.46 5.02
N VAL A 22 12.74 24.14 3.93
CA VAL A 22 13.32 25.50 3.93
C VAL A 22 12.41 26.46 4.70
N TYR A 23 11.10 26.25 4.57
CA TYR A 23 10.07 27.04 5.27
C TYR A 23 9.37 26.19 6.34
N PRO A 24 9.43 26.57 7.63
CA PRO A 24 8.83 25.81 8.73
C PRO A 24 7.30 26.07 8.81
N THR A 25 6.55 25.63 7.83
CA THR A 25 5.09 25.87 7.74
C THR A 25 4.27 24.59 7.91
N GLY A 26 4.87 23.42 7.71
CA GLY A 26 4.14 22.16 7.65
C GLY A 26 3.18 22.08 6.45
N ASP A 27 2.35 21.06 6.42
CA ASP A 27 1.33 20.86 5.39
C ASP A 27 0.23 21.94 5.51
N LEU A 28 0.21 22.83 4.54
CA LEU A 28 -0.72 23.96 4.50
C LEU A 28 -2.16 23.52 4.28
N LYS A 29 -2.41 22.45 3.50
CA LYS A 29 -3.75 21.91 3.24
C LYS A 29 -4.37 21.32 4.51
N LYS A 30 -3.58 20.64 5.33
CA LYS A 30 -4.01 20.06 6.61
C LYS A 30 -4.19 21.10 7.73
N ALA A 31 -3.70 22.31 7.56
CA ALA A 31 -3.73 23.37 8.58
C ALA A 31 -5.08 24.11 8.72
N LYS A 32 -6.21 23.40 8.56
CA LYS A 32 -7.59 23.96 8.53
C LYS A 32 -7.91 24.96 9.68
N LYS A 33 -7.36 24.75 10.89
CA LYS A 33 -7.57 25.65 12.04
C LYS A 33 -7.03 27.07 11.84
N THR A 34 -6.15 27.30 10.86
CA THR A 34 -5.59 28.63 10.55
C THR A 34 -6.29 29.29 9.38
N HIS A 35 -7.09 28.56 8.59
CA HIS A 35 -7.75 29.06 7.38
C HIS A 35 -8.65 30.26 7.66
N SER A 36 -9.40 30.26 8.77
CA SER A 36 -10.25 31.38 9.15
C SER A 36 -9.52 32.76 9.25
N TYR A 37 -8.21 32.75 9.56
CA TYR A 37 -7.41 33.98 9.56
C TYR A 37 -7.03 34.41 8.15
N MET A 38 -6.90 33.47 7.22
CA MET A 38 -6.61 33.71 5.81
C MET A 38 -7.88 34.22 5.11
N ASP A 39 -9.04 33.57 5.34
CA ASP A 39 -10.33 34.00 4.79
C ASP A 39 -10.67 35.45 5.20
N LYS A 40 -10.46 35.80 6.48
CA LYS A 40 -10.63 37.17 6.94
C LYS A 40 -9.69 38.15 6.25
N ALA A 41 -8.47 37.70 5.91
CA ALA A 41 -7.52 38.56 5.20
C ALA A 41 -7.90 38.70 3.73
N ILE A 42 -8.31 37.65 3.07
CA ILE A 42 -8.83 37.65 1.69
C ILE A 42 -10.04 38.59 1.61
N LYS A 43 -11.07 38.37 2.44
CA LYS A 43 -12.30 39.19 2.45
C LYS A 43 -11.98 40.67 2.64
N LYS A 44 -11.12 41.01 3.60
CA LYS A 44 -10.76 42.42 3.84
C LYS A 44 -9.95 43.02 2.69
N GLY A 45 -8.99 42.26 2.14
CA GLY A 45 -8.21 42.69 0.98
C GLY A 45 -9.08 42.91 -0.25
N SER A 46 -9.99 42.01 -0.54
CA SER A 46 -10.91 42.11 -1.67
C SER A 46 -11.85 43.34 -1.54
N ILE A 47 -12.40 43.60 -0.32
CA ILE A 47 -13.22 44.78 -0.07
C ILE A 47 -12.43 46.09 -0.30
N VAL A 48 -11.16 46.12 0.11
CA VAL A 48 -10.32 47.32 -0.09
C VAL A 48 -10.07 47.53 -1.59
N ILE A 49 -9.73 46.45 -2.31
CA ILE A 49 -9.53 46.51 -3.77
C ILE A 49 -10.80 47.04 -4.46
N GLN A 50 -11.95 46.40 -4.14
CA GLN A 50 -13.23 46.76 -4.78
C GLN A 50 -13.66 48.19 -4.51
N ARG A 51 -13.43 48.71 -3.29
CA ARG A 51 -13.91 50.05 -2.90
C ARG A 51 -12.97 51.17 -3.25
N HIS A 52 -11.67 50.91 -3.34
CA HIS A 52 -10.65 51.96 -3.42
C HIS A 52 -9.77 51.89 -4.68
N SER A 53 -9.91 50.83 -5.52
CA SER A 53 -9.21 50.76 -6.79
C SER A 53 -9.71 51.91 -7.68
N MET A 54 -8.76 52.67 -8.20
CA MET A 54 -9.03 53.81 -9.09
C MET A 54 -8.23 53.60 -10.37
N LYS A 55 -8.73 52.72 -11.24
CA LYS A 55 -8.08 52.40 -12.52
C LYS A 55 -8.62 53.28 -13.62
N ILE A 56 -7.79 54.25 -14.09
CA ILE A 56 -8.12 55.16 -15.18
C ILE A 56 -7.14 54.91 -16.34
N LYS A 57 -7.67 54.67 -17.54
CA LYS A 57 -6.87 54.39 -18.76
C LYS A 57 -5.80 53.31 -18.52
N GLY A 58 -6.14 52.24 -17.83
CA GLY A 58 -5.24 51.14 -17.58
C GLY A 58 -4.21 51.37 -16.47
N LYS A 59 -4.20 52.50 -15.79
CA LYS A 59 -3.28 52.85 -14.71
C LYS A 59 -4.01 52.91 -13.38
N GLU A 60 -3.52 52.20 -12.37
CA GLU A 60 -4.01 52.27 -10.98
C GLU A 60 -3.40 53.48 -10.28
N TYR A 61 -4.24 54.32 -9.73
CA TYR A 61 -3.83 55.56 -9.01
C TYR A 61 -3.77 55.37 -7.49
N CYS A 62 -4.43 54.38 -6.95
CA CYS A 62 -4.36 54.08 -5.52
C CYS A 62 -3.12 53.26 -5.19
N LYS A 63 -2.24 53.82 -4.36
CA LYS A 63 -0.90 53.28 -4.08
C LYS A 63 -0.84 51.89 -3.40
N TRP A 64 -1.92 51.47 -2.77
CA TRP A 64 -1.90 50.27 -1.91
C TRP A 64 -2.70 49.11 -2.49
N ILE A 65 -3.17 49.20 -3.70
CA ILE A 65 -3.99 48.13 -4.32
C ILE A 65 -3.15 46.93 -4.66
N ASP A 66 -1.96 47.12 -5.18
CA ASP A 66 -0.99 46.06 -5.48
C ASP A 66 -0.55 45.32 -4.21
N ASP A 67 -0.32 46.02 -3.10
CA ASP A 67 -0.02 45.39 -1.82
C ASP A 67 -1.21 44.58 -1.25
N ASN A 68 -2.46 45.00 -1.52
CA ASN A 68 -3.63 44.23 -1.13
C ASN A 68 -3.77 42.95 -1.97
N TYR A 69 -3.59 43.02 -3.29
CA TYR A 69 -3.53 41.78 -4.12
C TYR A 69 -2.42 40.87 -3.65
N PHE A 70 -1.25 41.39 -3.35
CA PHE A 70 -0.14 40.59 -2.83
C PHE A 70 -0.47 39.92 -1.48
N MET A 71 -1.17 40.63 -0.60
CA MET A 71 -1.64 40.03 0.67
C MET A 71 -2.71 38.96 0.44
N VAL A 72 -3.63 39.17 -0.51
CA VAL A 72 -4.65 38.16 -0.90
C VAL A 72 -3.97 36.92 -1.45
N GLY A 73 -3.06 37.05 -2.42
CA GLY A 73 -2.31 35.91 -2.98
C GLY A 73 -1.56 35.11 -1.90
N LYS A 74 -0.88 35.81 -0.96
CA LYS A 74 -0.25 35.15 0.19
C LYS A 74 -1.24 34.44 1.10
N SER A 75 -2.46 34.96 1.23
CA SER A 75 -3.48 34.32 2.06
C SER A 75 -4.00 33.04 1.42
N TYR A 76 -4.19 33.03 0.10
CA TYR A 76 -4.48 31.80 -0.65
C TYR A 76 -3.36 30.78 -0.49
N PHE A 77 -2.11 31.18 -0.69
CA PHE A 77 -0.96 30.31 -0.48
C PHE A 77 -0.97 29.63 0.91
N TYR A 78 -1.10 30.41 1.99
CA TYR A 78 -1.12 29.88 3.35
C TYR A 78 -2.40 29.12 3.72
N LYS A 79 -3.40 29.17 2.87
CA LYS A 79 -4.61 28.36 2.97
C LYS A 79 -4.44 27.02 2.24
N GLY A 80 -3.42 26.89 1.40
CA GLY A 80 -3.17 25.73 0.56
C GLY A 80 -3.92 25.76 -0.79
N GLU A 81 -4.55 26.89 -1.11
CA GLU A 81 -5.24 27.18 -2.38
C GLU A 81 -4.22 27.72 -3.38
N PHE A 82 -3.36 26.82 -3.88
CA PHE A 82 -2.21 27.24 -4.70
C PHE A 82 -2.60 27.77 -6.07
N ASP A 83 -3.68 27.29 -6.67
CA ASP A 83 -4.17 27.76 -7.97
C ASP A 83 -4.64 29.22 -7.88
N ASP A 84 -5.37 29.59 -6.83
CA ASP A 84 -5.79 30.97 -6.61
C ASP A 84 -4.63 31.87 -6.23
N ALA A 85 -3.65 31.34 -5.52
CA ALA A 85 -2.41 32.06 -5.26
C ALA A 85 -1.65 32.34 -6.57
N ILE A 86 -1.50 31.34 -7.45
CA ILE A 86 -0.87 31.45 -8.77
C ILE A 86 -1.60 32.50 -9.61
N LYS A 87 -2.92 32.37 -9.77
CA LYS A 87 -3.74 33.37 -10.51
C LYS A 87 -3.51 34.78 -9.98
N THR A 88 -3.54 34.97 -8.66
CA THR A 88 -3.38 36.28 -8.04
C THR A 88 -1.99 36.83 -8.23
N PHE A 89 -0.92 36.05 -8.10
CA PHE A 89 0.45 36.53 -8.30
C PHE A 89 0.74 36.80 -9.78
N SER A 90 0.25 35.96 -10.70
CA SER A 90 0.35 36.17 -12.15
C SER A 90 -0.38 37.45 -12.57
N PHE A 91 -1.56 37.73 -11.98
CA PHE A 91 -2.25 38.96 -12.21
C PHE A 91 -1.41 40.18 -11.78
N ILE A 92 -0.75 40.13 -10.61
CA ILE A 92 0.13 41.20 -10.15
C ILE A 92 1.28 41.43 -11.14
N ASN A 93 1.92 40.35 -11.60
CA ASN A 93 3.05 40.44 -12.52
C ASN A 93 2.65 41.05 -13.89
N ASN A 94 1.44 40.74 -14.36
CA ASN A 94 0.92 41.26 -15.61
C ASN A 94 0.43 42.71 -15.52
N GLU A 95 -0.25 43.08 -14.43
CA GLU A 95 -0.87 44.37 -14.28
C GLU A 95 0.11 45.48 -13.81
N TYR A 96 1.02 45.12 -12.89
CA TYR A 96 1.89 46.09 -12.22
C TYR A 96 3.35 46.02 -12.70
N LYS A 97 3.58 45.77 -13.98
CA LYS A 97 4.92 45.58 -14.63
C LYS A 97 5.99 46.59 -14.27
N LYS A 98 5.62 47.81 -13.89
CA LYS A 98 6.55 48.91 -13.56
C LYS A 98 6.86 49.01 -12.05
N ASN A 99 6.19 48.23 -11.20
CA ASN A 99 6.34 48.32 -9.75
C ASN A 99 7.28 47.23 -9.22
N GLU A 100 8.09 47.55 -8.22
CA GLU A 100 8.97 46.54 -7.60
C GLU A 100 8.20 45.36 -6.95
N ILE A 101 6.88 45.48 -6.81
CA ILE A 101 6.03 44.43 -6.24
C ILE A 101 6.10 43.15 -7.07
N ILE A 102 6.35 43.24 -8.37
CA ILE A 102 6.46 42.10 -9.27
C ILE A 102 7.54 41.12 -8.80
N TYR A 103 8.69 41.58 -8.37
CA TYR A 103 9.76 40.72 -7.91
C TYR A 103 9.37 39.94 -6.66
N LYS A 104 8.62 40.53 -5.74
CA LYS A 104 8.07 39.84 -4.58
C LYS A 104 6.97 38.87 -4.99
N SER A 105 6.15 39.24 -5.95
CA SER A 105 5.07 38.42 -6.50
C SER A 105 5.64 37.18 -7.20
N SER A 106 6.63 37.34 -8.08
CA SER A 106 7.29 36.21 -8.76
C SER A 106 7.94 35.25 -7.76
N LEU A 107 8.58 35.74 -6.69
CA LEU A 107 9.11 34.86 -5.63
C LEU A 107 8.01 34.01 -4.96
N TRP A 108 6.82 34.55 -4.78
CA TRP A 108 5.68 33.80 -4.21
C TRP A 108 4.98 32.95 -5.26
N LEU A 109 5.01 33.34 -6.52
CA LEU A 109 4.53 32.56 -7.64
C LEU A 109 5.34 31.25 -7.77
N ILE A 110 6.68 31.37 -7.78
CA ILE A 110 7.58 30.20 -7.78
C ILE A 110 7.25 29.28 -6.61
N ARG A 111 7.10 29.80 -5.39
CA ARG A 111 6.73 29.00 -4.23
C ARG A 111 5.39 28.29 -4.41
N SER A 112 4.42 28.97 -5.03
CA SER A 112 3.09 28.38 -5.28
C SER A 112 3.16 27.24 -6.29
N TYR A 113 3.98 27.37 -7.33
CA TYR A 113 4.25 26.30 -8.27
C TYR A 113 4.96 25.11 -7.61
N VAL A 114 5.96 25.37 -6.76
CA VAL A 114 6.70 24.32 -6.03
C VAL A 114 5.75 23.53 -5.11
N GLU A 115 4.92 24.19 -4.33
CA GLU A 115 3.95 23.54 -3.43
C GLU A 115 2.83 22.81 -4.20
N LYS A 116 2.54 23.23 -5.43
CA LYS A 116 1.62 22.55 -6.34
C LYS A 116 2.27 21.33 -7.01
N GLY A 117 3.60 21.28 -7.10
CA GLY A 117 4.36 20.25 -7.83
C GLY A 117 4.61 20.58 -9.30
N ASP A 118 4.28 21.80 -9.74
CA ASP A 118 4.56 22.28 -11.09
C ASP A 118 5.99 22.85 -11.19
N PHE A 119 6.94 21.94 -11.23
CA PHE A 119 8.36 22.29 -11.27
C PHE A 119 8.81 22.95 -12.59
N SER A 120 8.09 22.73 -13.70
CA SER A 120 8.40 23.31 -15.00
C SER A 120 8.12 24.81 -15.01
N SER A 121 6.91 25.20 -14.57
CA SER A 121 6.53 26.61 -14.43
C SER A 121 7.38 27.33 -13.38
N ALA A 122 7.66 26.64 -12.25
CA ALA A 122 8.55 27.17 -11.22
C ALA A 122 9.96 27.48 -11.77
N LYS A 123 10.51 26.57 -12.60
CA LYS A 123 11.83 26.75 -13.24
C LYS A 123 11.86 27.94 -14.17
N SER A 124 10.87 28.07 -15.04
CA SER A 124 10.77 29.19 -15.98
C SER A 124 10.79 30.54 -15.27
N GLU A 125 9.94 30.71 -14.25
CA GLU A 125 9.89 31.95 -13.45
C GLU A 125 11.21 32.19 -12.67
N LEU A 126 11.83 31.14 -12.15
CA LEU A 126 13.08 31.22 -11.41
C LEU A 126 14.21 31.69 -12.33
N ASP A 127 14.34 31.13 -13.53
CA ASP A 127 15.35 31.49 -14.51
C ASP A 127 15.18 32.94 -14.98
N GLU A 128 13.93 33.38 -15.17
CA GLU A 128 13.63 34.76 -15.50
C GLU A 128 14.12 35.72 -14.40
N LEU A 129 13.85 35.40 -13.12
CA LEU A 129 14.30 36.24 -12.02
C LEU A 129 15.82 36.23 -11.84
N MET A 130 16.47 35.08 -11.97
CA MET A 130 17.92 34.95 -11.82
C MET A 130 18.69 35.69 -12.93
N ASN A 131 18.14 35.74 -14.14
CA ASN A 131 18.73 36.44 -15.28
C ASN A 131 18.37 37.94 -15.35
N ASN A 132 17.48 38.40 -14.46
CA ASN A 132 16.99 39.79 -14.50
C ASN A 132 17.97 40.77 -13.89
N LYS A 133 18.68 41.55 -14.69
CA LYS A 133 19.64 42.56 -14.24
C LYS A 133 19.04 43.68 -13.38
N ARG A 134 17.72 43.85 -13.35
CA ARG A 134 17.02 44.86 -12.54
C ARG A 134 16.48 44.30 -11.23
N PHE A 135 16.82 43.04 -10.93
CA PHE A 135 16.34 42.40 -9.68
C PHE A 135 16.93 43.14 -8.46
N PRO A 136 16.12 43.52 -7.47
CA PRO A 136 16.59 44.32 -6.35
C PRO A 136 17.49 43.54 -5.39
N ASP A 137 18.69 44.01 -5.07
CA ASP A 137 19.66 43.42 -4.13
C ASP A 137 19.03 43.07 -2.77
N LYS A 138 18.07 43.92 -2.32
CA LYS A 138 17.34 43.67 -1.07
C LYS A 138 16.53 42.37 -1.06
N LEU A 139 16.23 41.80 -2.25
CA LEU A 139 15.48 40.58 -2.43
C LEU A 139 16.37 39.34 -2.75
N GLU A 140 17.65 39.51 -3.05
CA GLU A 140 18.60 38.42 -3.38
C GLU A 140 18.57 37.30 -2.37
N LYS A 141 18.58 37.66 -1.07
CA LYS A 141 18.45 36.66 -0.02
C LYS A 141 17.15 35.80 -0.15
N GLN A 142 16.04 36.43 -0.56
CA GLN A 142 14.78 35.73 -0.70
C GLN A 142 14.79 34.86 -1.94
N LEU A 143 15.42 35.33 -3.01
CA LEU A 143 15.62 34.57 -4.24
C LEU A 143 16.44 33.31 -3.97
N ALA A 144 17.60 33.45 -3.32
CA ALA A 144 18.43 32.30 -2.96
C ALA A 144 17.71 31.27 -2.07
N ILE A 145 16.85 31.72 -1.14
CA ILE A 145 16.04 30.84 -0.30
C ILE A 145 14.95 30.12 -1.14
N VAL A 146 14.26 30.84 -2.04
CA VAL A 146 13.23 30.24 -2.92
C VAL A 146 13.86 29.25 -3.90
N ALA A 147 15.00 29.62 -4.50
CA ALA A 147 15.75 28.74 -5.39
C ALA A 147 16.21 27.47 -4.66
N SER A 148 16.72 27.61 -3.44
CA SER A 148 17.13 26.43 -2.66
C SER A 148 15.98 25.50 -2.33
N ASP A 149 14.80 26.05 -2.04
CA ASP A 149 13.58 25.26 -1.81
C ASP A 149 13.16 24.47 -3.05
N TYR A 150 13.13 25.17 -4.20
CA TYR A 150 12.85 24.56 -5.50
C TYR A 150 13.80 23.38 -5.79
N TYR A 151 15.12 23.58 -5.67
CA TYR A 151 16.11 22.56 -5.97
C TYR A 151 16.06 21.37 -4.99
N ILE A 152 15.78 21.62 -3.69
CA ILE A 152 15.61 20.54 -2.70
C ILE A 152 14.38 19.69 -3.05
N GLN A 153 13.23 20.32 -3.31
CA GLN A 153 12.00 19.61 -3.64
C GLN A 153 12.11 18.79 -4.94
N ARG A 154 12.95 19.24 -5.85
CA ARG A 154 13.26 18.52 -7.09
C ARG A 154 14.32 17.43 -6.94
N GLY A 155 15.06 17.40 -5.82
CA GLY A 155 16.17 16.48 -5.61
C GLY A 155 17.48 16.90 -6.27
N ASP A 156 17.58 18.12 -6.83
CA ASP A 156 18.84 18.66 -7.38
C ASP A 156 19.69 19.26 -6.26
N TYR A 157 20.36 18.37 -5.54
CA TYR A 157 21.15 18.73 -4.37
C TYR A 157 22.36 19.60 -4.68
N SER A 158 22.95 19.47 -5.86
CA SER A 158 24.10 20.27 -6.29
C SER A 158 23.76 21.77 -6.37
N GLN A 159 22.64 22.09 -7.05
CA GLN A 159 22.17 23.45 -7.17
C GLN A 159 21.64 23.95 -5.81
N ALA A 160 20.96 23.09 -5.04
CA ALA A 160 20.48 23.43 -3.72
C ALA A 160 21.61 23.89 -2.78
N VAL A 161 22.75 23.20 -2.79
CA VAL A 161 23.95 23.57 -2.00
C VAL A 161 24.44 24.98 -2.39
N THR A 162 24.49 25.25 -3.69
CA THR A 162 24.94 26.57 -4.19
C THR A 162 24.06 27.69 -3.65
N GLU A 163 22.74 27.54 -3.83
CA GLU A 163 21.79 28.57 -3.42
C GLU A 163 21.63 28.68 -1.89
N LEU A 164 21.69 27.57 -1.14
CA LEU A 164 21.72 27.61 0.32
C LEU A 164 22.98 28.31 0.84
N THR A 165 24.13 28.08 0.19
CA THR A 165 25.37 28.75 0.56
C THR A 165 25.27 30.25 0.35
N ASN A 166 24.74 30.68 -0.80
CA ASN A 166 24.44 32.08 -1.09
C ASN A 166 23.51 32.67 -0.03
N ALA A 167 22.39 31.98 0.27
CA ALA A 167 21.45 32.41 1.28
C ALA A 167 22.11 32.60 2.66
N THR A 168 23.00 31.67 3.07
CA THR A 168 23.68 31.76 4.37
C THR A 168 24.67 32.93 4.44
N GLN A 169 25.28 33.35 3.32
CA GLN A 169 26.14 34.53 3.28
C GLN A 169 25.32 35.80 3.50
N LEU A 170 24.17 35.92 2.86
CA LEU A 170 23.27 37.10 2.92
C LEU A 170 22.50 37.21 4.23
N ILE A 171 22.39 36.19 5.04
CA ILE A 171 21.71 36.19 6.35
C ILE A 171 22.68 36.74 7.43
N LYS A 172 22.35 37.87 8.06
CA LYS A 172 23.20 38.50 9.08
C LYS A 172 23.13 37.82 10.45
N ARG A 173 21.96 37.36 10.88
CA ARG A 173 21.74 36.83 12.25
C ARG A 173 22.15 35.36 12.35
N LYS A 174 23.14 35.03 13.22
CA LYS A 174 23.64 33.68 13.43
C LYS A 174 22.55 32.65 13.71
N ARG A 175 21.64 32.93 14.66
CA ARG A 175 20.54 32.02 14.99
C ARG A 175 19.63 31.73 13.79
N LYS A 176 19.43 32.68 12.85
CA LYS A 176 18.66 32.45 11.64
C LYS A 176 19.42 31.60 10.61
N LYS A 177 20.74 31.60 10.63
CA LYS A 177 21.57 30.73 9.78
C LYS A 177 21.49 29.26 10.18
N ALA A 178 21.20 28.97 11.46
CA ALA A 178 21.24 27.62 11.99
C ALA A 178 20.42 26.62 11.18
N ARG A 179 19.17 26.98 10.80
CA ARG A 179 18.30 26.14 9.98
C ARG A 179 18.92 25.84 8.61
N TYR A 180 19.41 26.86 7.91
CA TYR A 180 20.01 26.68 6.59
C TYR A 180 21.33 25.90 6.65
N TYR A 181 22.13 26.09 7.69
CA TYR A 181 23.31 25.25 7.93
C TYR A 181 22.93 23.80 8.21
N TYR A 182 21.81 23.57 8.91
CA TYR A 182 21.32 22.24 9.16
C TYR A 182 20.89 21.55 7.87
N ILE A 183 20.10 22.24 7.04
CA ILE A 183 19.68 21.76 5.72
C ILE A 183 20.88 21.48 4.82
N LEU A 184 21.86 22.39 4.76
CA LEU A 184 23.11 22.17 4.03
C LEU A 184 23.84 20.91 4.50
N ALA A 185 23.89 20.69 5.82
CA ALA A 185 24.53 19.52 6.36
C ALA A 185 23.79 18.21 5.96
N GLN A 186 22.45 18.23 5.96
CA GLN A 186 21.62 17.10 5.53
C GLN A 186 21.76 16.84 4.02
N VAL A 187 21.75 17.87 3.19
CA VAL A 187 21.95 17.73 1.74
C VAL A 187 23.32 17.14 1.43
N TYR A 188 24.40 17.62 2.08
CA TYR A 188 25.72 17.02 1.94
C TYR A 188 25.79 15.57 2.47
N GLN A 189 24.97 15.24 3.45
CA GLN A 189 24.92 13.88 3.98
C GLN A 189 24.26 12.94 2.98
N GLN A 190 23.19 13.37 2.30
CA GLN A 190 22.57 12.62 1.21
C GLN A 190 23.53 12.40 0.04
N ASP A 191 24.34 13.41 -0.29
CA ASP A 191 25.37 13.33 -1.33
C ASP A 191 26.64 12.56 -0.85
N LYS A 192 26.58 11.86 0.29
CA LYS A 192 27.69 11.13 0.89
C LYS A 192 28.97 11.97 1.14
N SER A 193 28.87 13.30 1.08
CA SER A 193 29.95 14.26 1.31
C SER A 193 30.15 14.52 2.81
N HIS A 194 30.53 13.50 3.56
CA HIS A 194 30.59 13.51 5.05
C HIS A 194 31.42 14.63 5.64
N LYS A 195 32.56 14.99 5.06
CA LYS A 195 33.43 16.09 5.56
C LYS A 195 32.71 17.44 5.53
N GLN A 196 31.97 17.72 4.47
CA GLN A 196 31.19 18.96 4.35
C GLN A 196 29.98 18.93 5.30
N ALA A 197 29.26 17.81 5.40
CA ALA A 197 28.20 17.65 6.37
C ALA A 197 28.68 17.97 7.81
N GLN A 198 29.80 17.41 8.25
CA GLN A 198 30.42 17.69 9.56
C GLN A 198 30.73 19.16 9.76
N LYS A 199 31.27 19.83 8.73
CA LYS A 199 31.55 21.26 8.79
C LYS A 199 30.28 22.06 9.09
N TYR A 200 29.21 21.78 8.37
CA TYR A 200 27.96 22.52 8.53
C TYR A 200 27.23 22.16 9.83
N TYR A 201 27.22 20.89 10.29
CA TYR A 201 26.70 20.55 11.63
C TYR A 201 27.47 21.28 12.75
N LYS A 202 28.80 21.40 12.64
CA LYS A 202 29.60 22.20 13.59
C LYS A 202 29.21 23.68 13.56
N LEU A 203 28.85 24.24 12.39
CA LEU A 203 28.34 25.59 12.26
C LEU A 203 26.94 25.77 12.87
N VAL A 204 26.06 24.77 12.74
CA VAL A 204 24.77 24.74 13.45
C VAL A 204 25.00 24.89 14.95
N LEU A 205 25.87 24.06 15.53
CA LEU A 205 26.16 24.10 16.97
C LEU A 205 26.75 25.44 17.44
N LYS A 206 27.59 26.09 16.60
CA LYS A 206 28.14 27.43 16.87
C LYS A 206 27.10 28.56 16.71
N SER A 207 25.95 28.29 16.10
CA SER A 207 24.91 29.25 15.85
C SER A 207 23.89 29.39 17.00
N ASN A 208 24.02 28.59 18.06
CA ASN A 208 23.18 28.53 19.24
C ASN A 208 21.66 28.41 18.89
N PRO A 209 21.28 27.32 18.20
CA PRO A 209 19.88 27.04 17.87
C PRO A 209 19.08 26.59 19.12
N GLU A 210 17.82 26.23 18.92
CA GLU A 210 16.99 25.60 19.95
C GLU A 210 17.52 24.22 20.31
N TYR A 211 17.12 23.72 21.50
CA TYR A 211 17.68 22.47 22.04
C TYR A 211 17.51 21.28 21.08
N VAL A 212 16.30 21.10 20.53
CA VAL A 212 15.99 19.99 19.62
C VAL A 212 16.90 19.99 18.39
N MET A 213 17.11 21.13 17.75
CA MET A 213 18.04 21.26 16.63
C MET A 213 19.50 21.06 17.06
N THR A 214 19.89 21.53 18.24
CA THR A 214 21.24 21.28 18.81
C THR A 214 21.46 19.78 19.02
N PHE A 215 20.48 19.11 19.58
CA PHE A 215 20.51 17.67 19.83
C PHE A 215 20.66 16.90 18.52
N ASN A 216 19.76 17.12 17.55
CA ASN A 216 19.79 16.43 16.27
C ASN A 216 21.06 16.75 15.45
N ALA A 217 21.59 17.99 15.55
CA ALA A 217 22.89 18.32 14.93
C ALA A 217 24.06 17.52 15.54
N LYS A 218 24.01 17.23 16.84
CA LYS A 218 25.01 16.36 17.49
C LYS A 218 24.87 14.91 17.02
N MET A 219 23.64 14.40 16.90
CA MET A 219 23.37 13.03 16.43
C MET A 219 23.86 12.87 15.00
N ASN A 220 23.48 13.77 14.09
CA ASN A 220 23.89 13.70 12.70
C ASN A 220 25.39 13.96 12.49
N LEU A 221 26.01 14.82 13.31
CA LEU A 221 27.46 14.96 13.33
C LEU A 221 28.14 13.64 13.71
N ALA A 222 27.59 12.92 14.69
CA ALA A 222 28.13 11.64 15.12
C ALA A 222 28.04 10.58 13.99
N ARG A 223 26.88 10.50 13.33
CA ARG A 223 26.66 9.58 12.18
C ARG A 223 27.57 9.88 10.99
N SER A 224 27.95 11.13 10.77
CA SER A 224 28.80 11.55 9.66
C SER A 224 30.29 11.35 9.91
N LEU A 225 30.71 10.89 11.10
CA LEU A 225 32.12 10.68 11.42
C LEU A 225 32.66 9.40 10.77
N GLU A 226 33.83 9.53 10.13
CA GLU A 226 34.51 8.42 9.46
C GLU A 226 35.04 7.38 10.48
N ARG A 227 35.15 6.13 10.02
CA ARG A 227 35.66 5.00 10.77
C ARG A 227 37.10 5.26 11.28
N GLY A 228 37.37 4.86 12.51
CA GLY A 228 38.72 4.89 13.08
C GLY A 228 39.25 6.28 13.48
N ASN A 229 38.49 7.34 13.25
CA ASN A 229 38.85 8.70 13.63
C ASN A 229 38.80 8.86 15.17
N LYS A 230 39.79 9.53 15.77
CA LYS A 230 39.81 9.86 17.21
C LYS A 230 38.57 10.65 17.64
N ASP A 231 37.99 11.47 16.73
CA ASP A 231 36.80 12.22 17.00
C ASP A 231 35.55 11.29 17.08
N SER A 232 35.51 10.19 16.33
CA SER A 232 34.47 9.18 16.41
C SER A 232 34.44 8.50 17.79
N LYS A 233 35.59 8.02 18.29
CA LYS A 233 35.66 7.41 19.63
C LYS A 233 35.22 8.39 20.73
N LYS A 234 35.73 9.63 20.70
CA LYS A 234 35.32 10.67 21.64
C LYS A 234 33.83 10.99 21.57
N MET A 235 33.24 10.91 20.37
CA MET A 235 31.81 11.17 20.20
C MET A 235 30.99 9.99 20.77
N LYS A 236 31.38 8.73 20.51
CA LYS A 236 30.75 7.54 21.10
C LYS A 236 30.73 7.62 22.64
N GLU A 237 31.88 7.98 23.26
CA GLU A 237 31.96 8.19 24.71
C GLU A 237 31.01 9.30 25.21
N LYS A 238 30.90 10.40 24.45
CA LYS A 238 29.95 11.48 24.80
C LYS A 238 28.52 11.03 24.73
N LEU A 239 28.15 10.29 23.67
CA LEU A 239 26.80 9.74 23.53
C LEU A 239 26.48 8.75 24.66
N LEU A 240 27.43 7.87 25.04
CA LEU A 240 27.28 6.96 26.17
C LEU A 240 27.12 7.70 27.51
N LYS A 241 27.76 8.89 27.67
CA LYS A 241 27.47 9.73 28.84
C LYS A 241 26.10 10.38 28.78
N MET A 242 25.65 10.73 27.58
CA MET A 242 24.31 11.31 27.40
C MET A 242 23.18 10.31 27.71
N THR A 243 23.38 8.99 27.55
CA THR A 243 22.35 7.99 27.94
C THR A 243 22.12 7.93 29.45
N LYS A 244 23.10 8.40 30.26
CA LYS A 244 23.02 8.42 31.72
C LYS A 244 22.49 9.73 32.29
N ASP A 245 22.27 10.75 31.46
CA ASP A 245 21.78 12.06 31.87
C ASP A 245 20.25 12.10 31.78
N ASP A 246 19.59 12.34 32.89
CA ASP A 246 18.12 12.40 33.00
C ASP A 246 17.46 13.40 32.04
N LYS A 247 18.18 14.45 31.63
CA LYS A 247 17.70 15.42 30.63
C LYS A 247 17.46 14.83 29.25
N ASN A 248 18.04 13.66 28.97
CA ASN A 248 17.97 13.00 27.67
C ASN A 248 17.01 11.80 27.67
N LYS A 249 16.27 11.56 28.75
CA LYS A 249 15.34 10.40 28.83
C LYS A 249 14.36 10.32 27.65
N GLU A 250 13.84 11.46 27.19
CA GLU A 250 12.94 11.54 26.04
C GLU A 250 13.62 11.34 24.69
N TYR A 251 14.95 11.27 24.65
CA TYR A 251 15.77 11.14 23.45
C TYR A 251 16.67 9.90 23.45
N LEU A 252 16.47 8.98 24.39
CA LEU A 252 17.27 7.76 24.47
C LEU A 252 17.20 6.92 23.20
N ASP A 253 16.03 6.86 22.61
CA ASP A 253 15.79 6.19 21.31
C ASP A 253 16.73 6.70 20.23
N GLN A 254 16.83 8.01 20.06
CA GLN A 254 17.70 8.65 19.06
C GLN A 254 19.19 8.53 19.40
N ILE A 255 19.54 8.53 20.68
CA ILE A 255 20.94 8.36 21.12
C ILE A 255 21.39 6.93 20.82
N TYR A 256 20.60 5.91 21.20
CA TYR A 256 20.91 4.52 20.91
C TYR A 256 20.92 4.24 19.41
N PHE A 257 19.98 4.80 18.66
CA PHE A 257 20.02 4.72 17.21
C PHE A 257 21.31 5.27 16.61
N THR A 258 21.76 6.44 17.12
CA THR A 258 23.00 7.05 16.65
C THR A 258 24.22 6.21 17.03
N LEU A 259 24.24 5.60 18.21
CA LEU A 259 25.29 4.65 18.62
C LEU A 259 25.31 3.44 17.68
N ALA A 260 24.15 2.88 17.34
CA ALA A 260 24.03 1.77 16.40
C ALA A 260 24.58 2.13 15.01
N GLU A 261 24.21 3.30 14.46
CA GLU A 261 24.75 3.78 13.18
C GLU A 261 26.27 3.95 13.22
N MET A 262 26.83 4.42 14.35
CA MET A 262 28.29 4.49 14.53
C MET A 262 28.92 3.11 14.57
N ASP A 263 28.27 2.13 15.18
CA ASP A 263 28.75 0.75 15.26
C ASP A 263 28.68 0.07 13.89
N MET A 264 27.63 0.27 13.13
CA MET A 264 27.57 -0.16 11.73
C MET A 264 28.69 0.43 10.89
N ASN A 265 28.94 1.72 11.00
CA ASN A 265 30.07 2.38 10.32
C ASN A 265 31.43 1.78 10.71
N ASN A 266 31.56 1.27 11.94
CA ASN A 266 32.77 0.59 12.43
C ASN A 266 32.77 -0.92 12.07
N LYS A 267 31.76 -1.45 11.40
CA LYS A 267 31.55 -2.89 11.11
C LYS A 267 31.39 -3.74 12.38
N ASP A 268 30.92 -3.15 13.46
CA ASP A 268 30.54 -3.83 14.69
C ASP A 268 29.03 -4.12 14.70
N THR A 269 28.67 -5.13 13.93
CA THR A 269 27.24 -5.49 13.72
C THR A 269 26.57 -5.97 15.01
N ILE A 270 27.32 -6.62 15.91
CA ILE A 270 26.76 -7.12 17.17
C ILE A 270 26.33 -5.95 18.06
N SER A 271 27.24 -5.01 18.34
CA SER A 271 26.91 -3.82 19.12
C SER A 271 25.83 -2.96 18.43
N ALA A 272 25.81 -2.95 17.08
CA ALA A 272 24.77 -2.23 16.33
C ALA A 272 23.37 -2.84 16.56
N ILE A 273 23.23 -4.16 16.49
CA ILE A 273 21.97 -4.86 16.78
C ILE A 273 21.49 -4.54 18.20
N GLU A 274 22.37 -4.64 19.20
CA GLU A 274 22.05 -4.30 20.60
C GLU A 274 21.55 -2.86 20.72
N ASN A 275 22.25 -1.92 20.11
CA ASN A 275 21.89 -0.50 20.18
C ASN A 275 20.62 -0.17 19.39
N TYR A 276 20.34 -0.78 18.23
CA TYR A 276 19.07 -0.63 17.52
C TYR A 276 17.90 -1.21 18.33
N THR A 277 18.11 -2.36 18.98
CA THR A 277 17.12 -2.95 19.88
C THR A 277 16.82 -2.02 21.06
N LEU A 278 17.84 -1.45 21.69
CA LEU A 278 17.67 -0.46 22.75
C LEU A 278 16.97 0.80 22.24
N SER A 279 17.26 1.23 21.02
CA SER A 279 16.54 2.33 20.39
C SER A 279 15.03 2.03 20.25
N ALA A 280 14.67 0.88 19.68
CA ALA A 280 13.27 0.48 19.51
C ALA A 280 12.53 0.35 20.85
N VAL A 281 13.18 -0.23 21.86
CA VAL A 281 12.60 -0.38 23.20
C VAL A 281 12.35 0.98 23.89
N ASN A 282 13.27 1.94 23.74
CA ASN A 282 13.15 3.26 24.33
C ASN A 282 12.27 4.23 23.53
N SER A 283 11.84 3.89 22.31
CA SER A 283 10.91 4.69 21.51
C SER A 283 9.46 4.50 22.00
N ILE A 284 9.09 5.14 23.11
CA ILE A 284 7.76 4.97 23.73
C ILE A 284 6.69 5.80 23.00
N GLN A 285 7.01 7.02 22.60
CA GLN A 285 6.09 7.98 21.95
C GLN A 285 6.51 8.33 20.51
N ASN A 286 7.62 7.83 20.05
CA ASN A 286 8.21 8.15 18.76
C ASN A 286 8.12 6.93 17.83
N ASN A 287 6.91 6.69 17.29
CA ASN A 287 6.64 5.54 16.43
C ASN A 287 7.53 5.55 15.17
N SER A 288 7.80 6.72 14.60
CA SER A 288 8.70 6.83 13.43
C SER A 288 10.12 6.35 13.75
N GLN A 289 10.70 6.76 14.89
CA GLN A 289 12.02 6.28 15.29
C GLN A 289 12.02 4.78 15.59
N LYS A 290 10.95 4.29 16.21
CA LYS A 290 10.76 2.87 16.51
C LYS A 290 10.72 2.05 15.23
N ALA A 291 9.92 2.47 14.25
CA ALA A 291 9.82 1.83 12.95
C ALA A 291 11.16 1.79 12.22
N ILE A 292 11.89 2.92 12.19
CA ILE A 292 13.21 2.99 11.54
C ILE A 292 14.21 2.06 12.23
N SER A 293 14.16 1.95 13.58
CA SER A 293 15.04 1.05 14.32
C SER A 293 14.77 -0.42 13.98
N PHE A 294 13.51 -0.83 13.89
CA PHE A 294 13.13 -2.17 13.44
C PHE A 294 13.48 -2.41 11.98
N LEU A 295 13.29 -1.42 11.10
CA LEU A 295 13.71 -1.52 9.70
C LEU A 295 15.20 -1.81 9.58
N LYS A 296 16.05 -1.11 10.37
CA LYS A 296 17.48 -1.35 10.36
C LYS A 296 17.85 -2.75 10.86
N LEU A 297 17.17 -3.24 11.89
CA LEU A 297 17.31 -4.63 12.36
C LEU A 297 16.88 -5.62 11.28
N GLY A 298 15.75 -5.37 10.62
CA GLY A 298 15.26 -6.20 9.51
C GLY A 298 16.27 -6.29 8.37
N VAL A 299 16.84 -5.17 7.96
CA VAL A 299 17.88 -5.13 6.91
C VAL A 299 19.14 -5.91 7.33
N ILE A 300 19.61 -5.75 8.56
CA ILE A 300 20.80 -6.47 9.05
C ILE A 300 20.54 -7.98 9.07
N GLU A 301 19.39 -8.42 9.56
CA GLU A 301 19.05 -9.85 9.58
C GLU A 301 18.87 -10.41 8.17
N PHE A 302 18.35 -9.60 7.26
CA PHE A 302 18.25 -9.95 5.84
C PHE A 302 19.64 -10.19 5.22
N GLU A 303 20.56 -9.25 5.41
CA GLU A 303 21.96 -9.39 4.93
C GLU A 303 22.70 -10.60 5.54
N ARG A 304 22.28 -11.04 6.71
CA ARG A 304 22.78 -12.26 7.39
C ARG A 304 22.06 -13.53 6.93
N SER A 305 21.14 -13.42 5.99
CA SER A 305 20.29 -14.52 5.52
C SER A 305 19.39 -15.16 6.60
N LEU A 306 19.12 -14.42 7.68
CA LEU A 306 18.22 -14.83 8.76
C LEU A 306 16.79 -14.34 8.46
N TYR A 307 16.18 -14.90 7.42
CA TYR A 307 14.94 -14.40 6.84
C TYR A 307 13.74 -14.40 7.79
N ARG A 308 13.62 -15.41 8.67
CA ARG A 308 12.55 -15.47 9.70
C ARG A 308 12.64 -14.29 10.67
N SER A 309 13.85 -14.02 11.18
CA SER A 309 14.09 -12.87 12.07
C SER A 309 13.88 -11.56 11.33
N SER A 310 14.35 -11.47 10.08
CA SER A 310 14.17 -10.31 9.23
C SER A 310 12.68 -10.00 9.05
N LYS A 311 11.86 -10.99 8.67
CA LYS A 311 10.41 -10.84 8.53
C LYS A 311 9.77 -10.28 9.81
N THR A 312 10.11 -10.84 10.98
CA THR A 312 9.57 -10.38 12.27
C THR A 312 9.88 -8.89 12.52
N TYR A 313 11.06 -8.43 12.12
CA TYR A 313 11.41 -7.01 12.21
C TYR A 313 10.69 -6.15 11.18
N TYR A 314 10.44 -6.65 9.96
CA TYR A 314 9.61 -5.96 8.97
C TYR A 314 8.14 -5.88 9.40
N ASP A 315 7.58 -6.94 10.00
CA ASP A 315 6.25 -6.90 10.64
C ASP A 315 6.15 -5.75 11.65
N SER A 316 7.14 -5.67 12.55
CA SER A 316 7.23 -4.60 13.54
C SER A 316 7.43 -3.22 12.90
N THR A 317 8.19 -3.15 11.82
CA THR A 317 8.42 -1.92 11.07
C THR A 317 7.11 -1.37 10.51
N LEU A 318 6.36 -2.18 9.78
CA LEU A 318 5.10 -1.78 9.14
C LEU A 318 4.01 -1.46 10.17
N PHE A 319 4.00 -2.15 11.32
CA PHE A 319 3.07 -1.87 12.39
C PHE A 319 3.24 -0.45 12.98
N TYR A 320 4.47 0.06 13.07
CA TYR A 320 4.76 1.39 13.63
C TYR A 320 4.98 2.48 12.59
N MET A 321 5.10 2.14 11.30
CA MET A 321 5.40 3.07 10.22
C MET A 321 4.11 3.59 9.59
N ASP A 322 3.97 4.90 9.48
CA ASP A 322 2.85 5.51 8.77
C ASP A 322 2.96 5.22 7.26
N SER A 323 1.82 5.00 6.59
CA SER A 323 1.75 4.71 5.15
C SER A 323 2.34 5.81 4.26
N ASP A 324 2.31 7.06 4.74
CA ASP A 324 2.88 8.22 4.04
C ASP A 324 4.41 8.32 4.18
N PHE A 325 5.02 7.41 4.93
CA PHE A 325 6.46 7.46 5.16
C PHE A 325 7.23 6.97 3.92
N ARG A 326 8.26 7.71 3.52
CA ARG A 326 9.02 7.47 2.28
C ARG A 326 9.51 6.02 2.10
N MET A 327 9.87 5.34 3.19
CA MET A 327 10.40 3.96 3.16
C MET A 327 9.32 2.89 3.29
N HIS A 328 8.04 3.28 3.37
CA HIS A 328 6.96 2.32 3.59
C HIS A 328 6.80 1.35 2.42
N GLY A 329 6.87 1.86 1.18
CA GLY A 329 6.76 1.03 -0.03
C GLY A 329 7.85 -0.05 -0.10
N ASP A 330 9.11 0.36 0.03
CA ASP A 330 10.25 -0.57 0.01
C ASP A 330 10.18 -1.60 1.15
N ALA A 331 9.72 -1.17 2.34
CA ALA A 331 9.57 -2.08 3.48
C ALA A 331 8.42 -3.08 3.27
N SER A 332 7.31 -2.65 2.66
CA SER A 332 6.17 -3.50 2.32
C SER A 332 6.54 -4.56 1.29
N GLU A 333 7.22 -4.16 0.22
CA GLU A 333 7.70 -5.08 -0.81
C GLU A 333 8.62 -6.17 -0.23
N LYS A 334 9.61 -5.77 0.57
CA LYS A 334 10.49 -6.75 1.24
C LYS A 334 9.74 -7.65 2.22
N HIS A 335 8.76 -7.12 2.93
CA HIS A 335 7.91 -7.89 3.82
C HIS A 335 7.07 -8.93 3.07
N GLU A 336 6.50 -8.58 1.91
CA GLU A 336 5.72 -9.49 1.07
C GLU A 336 6.57 -10.65 0.58
N ILE A 337 7.74 -10.36 0.00
CA ILE A 337 8.70 -11.38 -0.46
C ILE A 337 9.11 -12.31 0.67
N LEU A 338 9.48 -11.76 1.83
CA LEU A 338 9.86 -12.56 2.99
C LEU A 338 8.70 -13.37 3.55
N SER A 339 7.48 -12.84 3.50
CA SER A 339 6.29 -13.56 3.96
C SER A 339 5.99 -14.75 3.07
N GLU A 340 6.07 -14.60 1.77
CA GLU A 340 5.90 -15.68 0.81
C GLU A 340 7.00 -16.74 0.97
N LEU A 341 8.27 -16.33 1.08
CA LEU A 341 9.38 -17.24 1.34
C LEU A 341 9.16 -18.08 2.60
N ILE A 342 8.85 -17.40 3.73
CA ILE A 342 8.70 -18.06 5.02
C ILE A 342 7.48 -18.98 5.03
N ASN A 343 6.37 -18.58 4.42
CA ASN A 343 5.18 -19.41 4.32
C ASN A 343 5.50 -20.73 3.56
N ASN A 344 6.21 -20.66 2.45
CA ASN A 344 6.60 -21.86 1.70
C ASN A 344 7.59 -22.73 2.49
N LEU A 345 8.56 -22.13 3.17
CA LEU A 345 9.48 -22.86 4.06
C LEU A 345 8.72 -23.53 5.22
N ASP A 346 7.72 -22.86 5.80
CA ASP A 346 6.88 -23.43 6.86
C ASP A 346 6.03 -24.60 6.35
N VAL A 347 5.53 -24.53 5.11
CA VAL A 347 4.81 -25.66 4.48
C VAL A 347 5.74 -26.86 4.33
N ILE A 348 6.96 -26.67 3.82
CA ILE A 348 7.93 -27.77 3.67
C ILE A 348 8.24 -28.40 5.03
N GLU A 349 8.58 -27.56 6.02
CA GLU A 349 8.94 -28.03 7.37
C GLU A 349 7.77 -28.74 8.06
N LEU A 350 6.55 -28.24 7.88
CA LEU A 350 5.33 -28.85 8.42
C LEU A 350 5.05 -30.19 7.77
N GLN A 351 5.03 -30.27 6.43
CA GLN A 351 4.72 -31.48 5.72
C GLN A 351 5.78 -32.58 5.94
N ASP A 352 7.06 -32.22 5.96
CA ASP A 352 8.14 -33.13 6.31
C ASP A 352 7.98 -33.69 7.73
N SER A 353 7.59 -32.84 8.68
CA SER A 353 7.34 -33.26 10.07
C SER A 353 6.14 -34.21 10.17
N LEU A 354 5.05 -33.91 9.46
CA LEU A 354 3.85 -34.75 9.44
C LEU A 354 4.13 -36.11 8.81
N GLN A 355 4.82 -36.16 7.67
CA GLN A 355 5.23 -37.41 7.03
C GLN A 355 6.16 -38.24 7.95
N MET A 356 7.16 -37.56 8.56
CA MET A 356 8.09 -38.24 9.48
C MET A 356 7.34 -38.87 10.67
N ILE A 357 6.44 -38.11 11.30
CA ILE A 357 5.65 -38.61 12.44
C ILE A 357 4.72 -39.74 11.98
N ALA A 358 4.08 -39.63 10.82
CA ALA A 358 3.18 -40.62 10.29
C ALA A 358 3.87 -41.99 10.05
N MET A 359 5.15 -41.98 9.69
CA MET A 359 5.96 -43.17 9.48
C MET A 359 6.40 -43.88 10.78
N LEU A 360 6.28 -43.24 11.94
CA LEU A 360 6.66 -43.79 13.24
C LEU A 360 5.61 -44.82 13.74
N PRO A 361 6.01 -45.79 14.59
CA PRO A 361 5.07 -46.65 15.33
C PRO A 361 4.11 -45.81 16.19
N LYS A 362 2.85 -46.20 16.31
CA LYS A 362 1.81 -45.45 17.04
C LYS A 362 2.21 -45.02 18.46
N ALA A 363 3.02 -45.81 19.18
CA ALA A 363 3.53 -45.45 20.49
C ALA A 363 4.47 -44.23 20.45
N GLU A 364 5.37 -44.22 19.44
CA GLU A 364 6.32 -43.12 19.23
C GLU A 364 5.65 -41.88 18.68
N GLN A 365 4.64 -42.01 17.78
CA GLN A 365 3.79 -40.90 17.33
C GLN A 365 3.18 -40.17 18.51
N ASN A 366 2.53 -40.90 19.43
CA ASN A 366 1.90 -40.32 20.62
C ASN A 366 2.94 -39.64 21.53
N GLN A 367 4.13 -40.23 21.69
CA GLN A 367 5.20 -39.62 22.48
C GLN A 367 5.68 -38.33 21.86
N MET A 368 5.89 -38.26 20.56
CA MET A 368 6.36 -37.07 19.83
C MET A 368 5.32 -35.98 19.84
N ILE A 369 4.05 -36.30 19.60
CA ILE A 369 2.93 -35.35 19.70
C ILE A 369 2.83 -34.75 21.11
N ASN A 370 2.97 -35.58 22.15
CA ASN A 370 2.97 -35.08 23.52
C ASN A 370 4.15 -34.14 23.81
N GLN A 371 5.33 -34.41 23.23
CA GLN A 371 6.47 -33.48 23.34
C GLN A 371 6.20 -32.15 22.65
N ILE A 372 5.59 -32.16 21.47
CA ILE A 372 5.19 -30.93 20.75
C ILE A 372 4.19 -30.15 21.58
N ILE A 373 3.17 -30.78 22.13
CA ILE A 373 2.18 -30.16 22.99
C ILE A 373 2.84 -29.55 24.25
N GLN A 374 3.77 -30.28 24.87
CA GLN A 374 4.51 -29.75 26.04
C GLN A 374 5.36 -28.54 25.68
N ALA A 375 6.03 -28.54 24.54
CA ALA A 375 6.82 -27.42 24.08
C ALA A 375 5.95 -26.16 23.80
N GLU A 376 4.77 -26.35 23.20
CA GLU A 376 3.82 -25.27 22.96
C GLU A 376 3.24 -24.69 24.27
N VAL A 377 2.93 -25.56 25.23
CA VAL A 377 2.46 -25.14 26.57
C VAL A 377 3.55 -24.36 27.32
N GLU A 378 4.82 -24.79 27.22
CA GLU A 378 5.92 -24.05 27.88
C GLU A 378 6.20 -22.72 27.19
N LYS A 379 6.11 -22.65 25.87
CA LYS A 379 6.21 -21.42 25.10
C LYS A 379 5.11 -20.42 25.47
N GLU A 380 3.84 -20.85 25.53
CA GLU A 380 2.75 -19.99 26.00
C GLU A 380 2.98 -19.50 27.44
N ARG A 381 3.58 -20.35 28.28
CA ARG A 381 3.92 -19.99 29.65
C ARG A 381 5.01 -18.94 29.72
N GLU A 382 6.09 -19.09 28.94
CA GLU A 382 7.16 -18.10 28.83
C GLU A 382 6.66 -16.78 28.26
N GLU A 383 5.81 -16.79 27.24
CA GLU A 383 5.19 -15.60 26.69
C GLU A 383 4.30 -14.89 27.73
N ALA A 384 3.50 -15.63 28.48
CA ALA A 384 2.67 -15.09 29.55
C ALA A 384 3.50 -14.52 30.72
N GLU A 385 4.64 -15.13 31.03
CA GLU A 385 5.56 -14.65 32.06
C GLU A 385 6.31 -13.40 31.60
N ASN A 386 6.77 -13.38 30.35
CA ASN A 386 7.37 -12.20 29.72
C ASN A 386 6.39 -11.02 29.65
N GLU A 387 5.13 -11.28 29.34
CA GLU A 387 4.07 -10.26 29.36
C GLU A 387 3.84 -9.72 30.79
N ARG A 388 3.82 -10.58 31.79
CA ARG A 388 3.76 -10.18 33.21
C ARG A 388 4.96 -9.38 33.64
N LEU A 389 6.16 -9.76 33.22
CA LEU A 389 7.41 -9.01 33.49
C LEU A 389 7.39 -7.64 32.84
N ARG A 390 6.93 -7.54 31.57
CA ARG A 390 6.74 -6.26 30.86
C ARG A 390 5.72 -5.37 31.59
N GLN A 391 4.62 -5.94 32.06
CA GLN A 391 3.64 -5.21 32.86
C GLN A 391 4.22 -4.77 34.22
N GLN A 392 4.97 -5.61 34.90
CA GLN A 392 5.64 -5.25 36.17
C GLN A 392 6.71 -4.14 35.97
N MET A 393 7.51 -4.20 34.91
CA MET A 393 8.51 -3.15 34.61
C MET A 393 7.82 -1.81 34.27
N SER A 394 6.68 -1.83 33.59
CA SER A 394 5.88 -0.63 33.36
C SER A 394 5.31 -0.04 34.65
N TYR A 395 4.93 -0.88 35.61
CA TYR A 395 4.50 -0.45 36.95
C TYR A 395 5.65 0.08 37.84
N GLN A 396 6.86 -0.47 37.70
CA GLN A 396 8.04 0.00 38.48
C GLN A 396 8.63 1.30 37.93
N SER A 397 8.65 1.51 36.62
CA SER A 397 9.08 2.78 36.03
C SER A 397 8.14 3.95 36.37
N GLY A 398 6.86 3.66 36.60
CA GLY A 398 5.90 4.64 37.12
C GLY A 398 6.09 4.99 38.62
N ARG A 399 6.80 4.15 39.37
CA ARG A 399 6.93 4.29 40.82
C ARG A 399 8.21 5.00 41.28
N ASN A 400 9.25 5.05 40.46
CA ASN A 400 10.52 5.72 40.77
C ASN A 400 10.57 7.21 40.38
N GLY A 401 9.48 7.79 39.88
CA GLY A 401 9.37 9.21 39.55
C GLY A 401 8.72 10.10 40.63
N GLY A 402 8.57 9.64 41.85
CA GLY A 402 7.81 10.36 42.85
C GLY A 402 8.37 10.34 44.26
N ARG A 403 9.56 10.92 44.47
CA ARG A 403 10.02 11.29 45.79
C ARG A 403 10.85 12.58 45.76
N GLU A 404 10.15 13.67 45.97
CA GLU A 404 10.50 15.05 46.31
C GLU A 404 9.47 15.96 45.66
N GLU A 405 8.68 16.80 46.29
CA GLU A 405 8.75 17.61 47.49
C GLU A 405 7.32 17.94 47.98
N GLN A 406 7.12 17.83 49.25
CA GLN A 406 5.97 18.35 49.94
C GLN A 406 6.28 19.83 50.26
N PHE A 407 5.68 20.75 49.52
CA PHE A 407 5.42 22.12 50.04
C PHE A 407 4.25 22.78 49.30
N GLY A 408 3.21 22.98 49.98
CA GLY A 408 2.35 24.15 50.07
C GLY A 408 1.56 24.62 48.85
N ASN A 409 0.29 24.51 49.02
CA ASN A 409 -0.79 25.47 48.68
C ASN A 409 -1.64 25.22 47.44
N ASN A 410 -2.93 25.11 47.81
CA ASN A 410 -4.13 25.19 46.99
C ASN A 410 -4.01 25.97 45.71
N THR A 411 -4.32 25.30 44.55
CA THR A 411 -5.30 25.84 43.61
C THR A 411 -5.80 24.72 42.68
N SER A 412 -7.09 24.66 42.51
CA SER A 412 -7.90 23.81 41.70
C SER A 412 -7.44 23.83 40.24
N GLY A 413 -6.89 22.72 39.76
CA GLY A 413 -6.60 22.48 38.37
C GLY A 413 -6.70 20.98 38.10
N GLY A 414 -7.79 20.52 37.47
CA GLY A 414 -8.11 19.12 37.24
C GLY A 414 -7.01 18.35 36.51
N LYS A 415 -6.27 17.57 37.22
CA LYS A 415 -5.48 16.50 36.62
C LYS A 415 -6.43 15.41 36.16
N TRP A 416 -6.35 15.11 34.88
CA TRP A 416 -7.19 14.12 34.23
C TRP A 416 -7.12 12.79 34.96
N TYR A 417 -8.30 12.19 35.21
CA TYR A 417 -8.53 10.99 36.02
C TYR A 417 -7.52 9.85 35.81
N PHE A 418 -7.11 9.62 34.55
CA PHE A 418 -6.20 8.53 34.20
C PHE A 418 -4.73 8.74 34.63
N TYR A 419 -4.36 9.95 35.05
CA TYR A 419 -3.02 10.24 35.57
C TYR A 419 -2.91 10.22 37.09
N ASN A 420 -4.01 9.90 37.82
CA ASN A 420 -4.01 9.77 39.27
C ASN A 420 -4.12 8.31 39.67
N PRO A 421 -3.01 7.66 40.16
CA PRO A 421 -3.00 6.25 40.57
C PRO A 421 -3.98 5.91 41.69
N ALA A 422 -4.23 6.86 42.59
CA ALA A 422 -5.17 6.64 43.72
C ALA A 422 -6.62 6.60 43.21
N THR A 423 -7.01 7.50 42.32
CA THR A 423 -8.35 7.51 41.69
C THR A 423 -8.56 6.32 40.76
N LEU A 424 -7.51 5.86 40.08
CA LEU A 424 -7.54 4.70 39.21
C LEU A 424 -7.71 3.39 39.99
N SER A 425 -7.01 3.22 41.11
CA SER A 425 -7.15 2.06 41.98
C SER A 425 -8.52 2.02 42.68
N PHE A 426 -9.04 3.17 43.12
CA PHE A 426 -10.39 3.30 43.66
C PHE A 426 -11.44 2.96 42.59
N GLY A 427 -11.32 3.53 41.37
CA GLY A 427 -12.20 3.24 40.24
C GLY A 427 -12.18 1.76 39.85
N MET A 428 -11.01 1.10 39.90
CA MET A 428 -10.87 -0.31 39.61
C MET A 428 -11.52 -1.21 40.69
N SER A 429 -11.46 -0.80 41.97
CA SER A 429 -12.15 -1.50 43.05
C SER A 429 -13.68 -1.36 42.94
N GLU A 430 -14.18 -0.17 42.63
CA GLU A 430 -15.60 0.10 42.39
C GLU A 430 -16.10 -0.63 41.11
N PHE A 431 -15.27 -0.68 40.05
CA PHE A 431 -15.56 -1.45 38.84
C PHE A 431 -15.72 -2.93 39.16
N ARG A 432 -14.78 -3.52 39.90
CA ARG A 432 -14.85 -4.95 40.31
C ARG A 432 -16.05 -5.25 41.18
N LYS A 433 -16.42 -4.34 42.06
CA LYS A 433 -17.60 -4.48 42.95
C LYS A 433 -18.91 -4.45 42.14
N LYS A 434 -18.99 -3.60 41.10
CA LYS A 434 -20.20 -3.42 40.30
C LYS A 434 -20.32 -4.38 39.12
N TRP A 435 -19.20 -4.79 38.53
CA TRP A 435 -19.14 -5.51 37.26
C TRP A 435 -18.39 -6.85 37.34
N GLY A 436 -17.79 -7.20 38.49
CA GLY A 436 -17.06 -8.46 38.69
C GLY A 436 -15.72 -8.53 37.99
N LYS A 437 -15.22 -9.74 37.71
CA LYS A 437 -13.93 -10.02 37.04
C LYS A 437 -14.05 -9.96 35.50
N ARG A 438 -14.74 -8.97 34.94
CA ARG A 438 -14.85 -8.84 33.50
C ARG A 438 -13.52 -8.38 32.88
N LYS A 439 -13.16 -8.99 31.75
CA LYS A 439 -11.97 -8.60 31.00
C LYS A 439 -12.20 -7.24 30.32
N LEU A 440 -11.12 -6.49 30.13
CA LEU A 440 -11.13 -5.28 29.31
C LEU A 440 -11.15 -5.73 27.84
N GLU A 441 -12.32 -5.64 27.22
CA GLU A 441 -12.56 -6.00 25.82
C GLU A 441 -13.67 -5.11 25.30
N ASP A 442 -13.79 -4.97 23.98
CA ASP A 442 -14.87 -4.19 23.38
C ASP A 442 -16.24 -4.73 23.80
N ASP A 443 -17.22 -3.84 23.93
CA ASP A 443 -18.58 -4.17 24.39
C ASP A 443 -18.68 -4.88 25.77
N TRP A 444 -17.69 -4.71 26.67
CA TRP A 444 -17.63 -5.31 27.99
C TRP A 444 -18.90 -5.11 28.85
N ARG A 445 -19.76 -4.12 28.54
CA ARG A 445 -21.03 -3.83 29.21
C ARG A 445 -22.17 -4.78 28.80
N ARG A 446 -22.04 -5.45 27.63
CA ARG A 446 -23.11 -6.31 27.12
C ARG A 446 -23.02 -7.70 27.74
N LYS A 447 -24.17 -8.22 28.17
CA LYS A 447 -24.29 -9.58 28.74
C LYS A 447 -24.34 -10.63 27.62
N ASP A 448 -24.89 -10.30 26.50
CA ASP A 448 -24.94 -11.12 25.26
C ASP A 448 -24.09 -10.48 24.16
N LYS A 449 -23.03 -11.18 23.78
CA LYS A 449 -22.11 -10.74 22.72
C LYS A 449 -22.40 -11.39 21.37
N LYS A 450 -23.54 -12.04 21.23
CA LYS A 450 -23.86 -12.87 20.07
C LYS A 450 -24.34 -12.13 18.83
N ILE A 451 -24.33 -10.84 18.74
CA ILE A 451 -24.63 -10.13 17.48
C ILE A 451 -23.76 -8.88 17.43
N ILE A 452 -22.68 -8.94 16.71
CA ILE A 452 -21.93 -8.01 15.84
C ILE A 452 -20.49 -8.50 15.82
N SER A 453 -20.24 -9.63 15.17
CA SER A 453 -18.96 -9.95 14.59
C SER A 453 -19.21 -10.27 13.11
N SER A 454 -19.55 -9.25 12.34
CA SER A 454 -19.64 -9.35 10.88
C SER A 454 -18.68 -8.36 10.28
N PHE A 455 -17.40 -8.57 10.52
CA PHE A 455 -16.31 -8.12 9.68
C PHE A 455 -15.15 -9.12 9.87
N GLU A 456 -15.43 -10.38 9.56
CA GLU A 456 -14.42 -11.34 9.19
C GLU A 456 -14.72 -11.78 7.76
N VAL A 457 -13.73 -11.59 6.93
CA VAL A 457 -13.69 -12.02 5.53
C VAL A 457 -14.11 -13.49 5.46
N ASP A 458 -15.26 -13.73 4.84
CA ASP A 458 -15.74 -15.07 4.54
C ASP A 458 -14.92 -15.62 3.39
N SER A 459 -13.88 -16.38 3.71
CA SER A 459 -13.19 -17.21 2.77
C SER A 459 -13.80 -18.60 2.83
N SER A 460 -14.58 -18.88 1.80
CA SER A 460 -14.94 -20.20 1.32
C SER A 460 -15.98 -21.02 2.09
N ALA A 461 -16.97 -21.40 1.34
CA ALA A 461 -17.86 -22.51 1.59
C ALA A 461 -17.07 -23.80 1.85
N ILE A 462 -16.78 -24.06 3.12
CA ILE A 462 -16.59 -25.39 3.67
C ILE A 462 -17.42 -25.41 4.95
N ASP A 463 -18.28 -26.39 5.00
CA ASP A 463 -19.28 -26.75 5.99
C ASP A 463 -19.00 -26.25 7.43
N SER A 464 -19.66 -25.14 7.83
CA SER A 464 -19.39 -24.43 9.10
C SER A 464 -20.00 -25.10 10.33
N SER A 465 -20.32 -26.37 10.26
CA SER A 465 -20.89 -27.10 11.41
C SER A 465 -19.87 -27.89 12.24
N ALA A 466 -18.56 -27.88 11.90
CA ALA A 466 -17.55 -28.69 12.55
C ALA A 466 -16.26 -27.98 13.00
N ILE A 467 -16.19 -26.63 12.97
CA ILE A 467 -15.06 -25.94 13.59
C ILE A 467 -15.43 -25.50 15.01
N ALA A 468 -15.64 -26.49 15.87
CA ALA A 468 -15.32 -26.32 17.27
C ALA A 468 -13.82 -26.02 17.34
N THR A 469 -13.43 -24.92 18.01
CA THR A 469 -12.05 -24.53 18.30
C THR A 469 -11.22 -25.75 18.65
N LYS A 470 -10.52 -26.34 17.68
CA LYS A 470 -9.65 -27.49 17.90
C LYS A 470 -8.56 -27.05 18.86
N ASN A 471 -8.63 -27.55 20.06
CA ASN A 471 -7.70 -27.21 21.13
C ASN A 471 -6.31 -27.75 20.75
N LYS A 472 -5.34 -26.91 20.46
CA LYS A 472 -3.95 -27.31 20.14
C LYS A 472 -3.28 -28.13 21.24
N LYS A 473 -3.90 -28.28 22.40
CA LYS A 473 -3.47 -29.12 23.53
C LYS A 473 -4.06 -30.53 23.48
N ASP A 474 -4.93 -30.82 22.49
CA ASP A 474 -5.51 -32.14 22.29
C ASP A 474 -4.63 -32.91 21.29
N PRO A 475 -4.11 -34.10 21.68
CA PRO A 475 -3.37 -34.97 20.76
C PRO A 475 -4.13 -35.31 19.48
N LYS A 476 -5.46 -35.38 19.53
CA LYS A 476 -6.30 -35.61 18.36
C LYS A 476 -6.11 -34.57 17.27
N PHE A 477 -5.90 -33.32 17.64
CA PHE A 477 -5.66 -32.22 16.70
C PHE A 477 -4.47 -32.51 15.78
N TYR A 478 -3.42 -33.10 16.31
CA TYR A 478 -2.22 -33.46 15.54
C TYR A 478 -2.37 -34.79 14.80
N LEU A 479 -3.02 -35.79 15.44
CA LEU A 479 -3.25 -37.08 14.84
C LEU A 479 -4.15 -37.05 13.59
N ASP A 480 -5.16 -36.16 13.61
CA ASP A 480 -6.08 -35.96 12.47
C ASP A 480 -5.40 -35.30 11.24
N GLN A 481 -4.23 -34.69 11.42
CA GLN A 481 -3.45 -34.06 10.37
C GLN A 481 -2.38 -34.98 9.78
N LEU A 482 -2.12 -36.15 10.38
CA LEU A 482 -1.11 -37.07 9.87
C LEU A 482 -1.61 -37.79 8.61
N PRO A 483 -0.80 -37.84 7.53
CA PRO A 483 -1.14 -38.61 6.35
C PRO A 483 -1.32 -40.10 6.72
N SER A 484 -2.45 -40.64 6.35
CA SER A 484 -2.85 -42.01 6.71
C SER A 484 -3.06 -42.92 5.53
N SER A 485 -3.33 -42.37 4.38
CA SER A 485 -3.50 -43.10 3.09
C SER A 485 -2.39 -42.74 2.10
N ILE A 486 -2.27 -43.50 1.02
CA ILE A 486 -1.33 -43.21 -0.06
C ILE A 486 -1.66 -41.84 -0.69
N GLU A 487 -2.94 -41.56 -0.87
CA GLU A 487 -3.44 -40.29 -1.41
C GLU A 487 -3.05 -39.11 -0.51
N ASP A 488 -3.08 -39.26 0.83
CA ASP A 488 -2.66 -38.20 1.76
C ASP A 488 -1.15 -37.91 1.62
N PHE A 489 -0.33 -38.96 1.45
CA PHE A 489 1.11 -38.78 1.20
C PHE A 489 1.39 -38.12 -0.16
N GLU A 490 0.67 -38.51 -1.22
CA GLU A 490 0.78 -37.86 -2.52
C GLU A 490 0.38 -36.41 -2.49
N LEU A 491 -0.68 -36.04 -1.74
CA LEU A 491 -1.08 -34.67 -1.52
C LEU A 491 -0.02 -33.89 -0.76
N SER A 492 0.53 -34.47 0.32
CA SER A 492 1.63 -33.85 1.09
C SER A 492 2.87 -33.62 0.21
N ASP A 493 3.25 -34.65 -0.60
CA ASP A 493 4.38 -34.52 -1.54
C ASP A 493 4.12 -33.44 -2.60
N THR A 494 2.89 -33.28 -3.05
CA THR A 494 2.52 -32.24 -4.00
C THR A 494 2.72 -30.84 -3.39
N GLN A 495 2.28 -30.64 -2.14
CA GLN A 495 2.51 -29.41 -1.40
C GLN A 495 4.01 -29.11 -1.20
N ILE A 496 4.80 -30.13 -0.90
CA ILE A 496 6.26 -30.00 -0.76
C ILE A 496 6.92 -29.61 -2.09
N LYS A 497 6.53 -30.27 -3.19
CA LYS A 497 7.06 -29.99 -4.54
C LYS A 497 6.78 -28.54 -4.95
N GLU A 498 5.55 -28.12 -4.77
CA GLU A 498 5.10 -26.75 -5.06
C GLU A 498 5.83 -25.72 -4.20
N ALA A 499 5.91 -25.93 -2.90
CA ALA A 499 6.60 -25.04 -1.98
C ALA A 499 8.11 -24.98 -2.26
N LEU A 500 8.79 -26.10 -2.52
CA LEU A 500 10.21 -26.09 -2.92
C LEU A 500 10.44 -25.32 -4.22
N PHE A 501 9.56 -25.50 -5.19
CA PHE A 501 9.65 -24.73 -6.44
C PHE A 501 9.50 -23.23 -6.21
N GLN A 502 8.51 -22.81 -5.43
CA GLN A 502 8.32 -21.39 -5.08
C GLN A 502 9.52 -20.84 -4.32
N VAL A 503 10.04 -21.54 -3.32
CA VAL A 503 11.25 -21.13 -2.57
C VAL A 503 12.45 -20.95 -3.52
N GLY A 504 12.67 -21.90 -4.44
CA GLY A 504 13.74 -21.81 -5.43
C GLY A 504 13.60 -20.61 -6.35
N THR A 505 12.37 -20.29 -6.75
CA THR A 505 12.04 -19.15 -7.60
C THR A 505 12.26 -17.83 -6.86
N ILE A 506 11.73 -17.70 -5.63
CA ILE A 506 11.91 -16.51 -4.79
C ILE A 506 13.39 -16.21 -4.54
N TYR A 507 14.19 -17.25 -4.25
CA TYR A 507 15.64 -17.05 -4.09
C TYR A 507 16.30 -16.51 -5.35
N LYS A 508 15.85 -16.94 -6.55
CA LYS A 508 16.41 -16.48 -7.81
C LYS A 508 15.92 -15.09 -8.20
N GLU A 509 14.61 -14.92 -8.29
CA GLU A 509 13.99 -13.77 -8.95
C GLU A 509 13.90 -12.54 -8.01
N ASP A 510 13.55 -12.77 -6.71
CA ASP A 510 13.27 -11.69 -5.78
C ASP A 510 14.45 -11.37 -4.85
N LEU A 511 15.28 -12.37 -4.55
CA LEU A 511 16.40 -12.23 -3.62
C LEU A 511 17.78 -12.25 -4.30
N GLU A 512 17.85 -12.59 -5.58
CA GLU A 512 19.09 -12.71 -6.36
C GLU A 512 20.12 -13.68 -5.75
N GLU A 513 19.66 -14.64 -4.91
CA GLU A 513 20.44 -15.64 -4.19
C GLU A 513 20.57 -16.93 -5.01
N ILE A 514 21.22 -16.84 -6.19
CA ILE A 514 21.28 -17.93 -7.17
C ILE A 514 21.83 -19.24 -6.58
N THR A 515 22.78 -19.17 -5.65
CA THR A 515 23.34 -20.36 -5.01
C THR A 515 22.28 -21.09 -4.18
N LYS A 516 21.51 -20.39 -3.36
CA LYS A 516 20.43 -20.98 -2.55
C LYS A 516 19.31 -21.52 -3.44
N SER A 517 18.95 -20.80 -4.50
CA SER A 517 18.00 -21.27 -5.50
C SER A 517 18.47 -22.61 -6.09
N THR A 518 19.76 -22.74 -6.44
CA THR A 518 20.34 -23.98 -6.98
C THR A 518 20.29 -25.12 -5.97
N GLU A 519 20.56 -24.86 -4.70
CA GLU A 519 20.47 -25.85 -3.61
C GLU A 519 19.05 -26.36 -3.43
N VAL A 520 18.06 -25.45 -3.47
CA VAL A 520 16.64 -25.81 -3.34
C VAL A 520 16.16 -26.63 -4.54
N PHE A 521 16.47 -26.22 -5.77
CA PHE A 521 16.11 -27.02 -6.96
C PHE A 521 16.83 -28.37 -6.99
N SER A 522 18.06 -28.44 -6.49
CA SER A 522 18.78 -29.70 -6.35
C SER A 522 18.10 -30.64 -5.34
N THR A 523 17.58 -30.07 -4.25
CA THR A 523 16.81 -30.80 -3.24
C THR A 523 15.49 -31.29 -3.84
N LEU A 524 14.78 -30.46 -4.59
CA LEU A 524 13.54 -30.83 -5.27
C LEU A 524 13.77 -32.00 -6.25
N TYR A 525 14.81 -31.90 -7.08
CA TYR A 525 15.20 -32.97 -7.99
C TYR A 525 15.60 -34.26 -7.26
N ALA A 526 16.38 -34.18 -6.20
CA ALA A 526 16.84 -35.33 -5.46
C ALA A 526 15.69 -36.09 -4.76
N ARG A 527 14.72 -35.39 -4.27
CA ARG A 527 13.54 -35.96 -3.58
C ARG A 527 12.53 -36.56 -4.57
N PHE A 528 12.31 -35.88 -5.70
CA PHE A 528 11.25 -36.22 -6.64
C PHE A 528 11.81 -36.44 -8.06
N SER A 529 12.83 -37.27 -8.17
CA SER A 529 13.59 -37.49 -9.42
C SER A 529 12.78 -38.14 -10.55
N ASP A 530 11.68 -38.79 -10.23
CA ASP A 530 10.82 -39.52 -11.19
C ASP A 530 9.52 -38.74 -11.50
N ASP A 531 9.35 -37.53 -10.90
CA ASP A 531 8.23 -36.67 -11.18
C ASP A 531 8.32 -36.09 -12.61
N GLU A 532 7.25 -36.26 -13.39
CA GLU A 532 7.24 -35.89 -14.81
C GLU A 532 7.23 -34.35 -15.01
N GLN A 533 6.78 -33.59 -14.03
CA GLN A 533 6.66 -32.12 -14.07
C GLN A 533 7.85 -31.44 -13.38
N TYR A 534 8.07 -31.76 -12.10
CA TYR A 534 9.03 -31.00 -11.27
C TYR A 534 10.48 -31.45 -11.46
N ALA A 535 10.74 -32.72 -11.84
CA ALA A 535 12.11 -33.17 -12.06
C ALA A 535 12.76 -32.48 -13.28
N PRO A 536 12.12 -32.46 -14.47
CA PRO A 536 12.71 -31.76 -15.61
C PRO A 536 12.74 -30.23 -15.40
N LEU A 537 11.76 -29.65 -14.71
CA LEU A 537 11.74 -28.24 -14.35
C LEU A 537 12.91 -27.88 -13.42
N SER A 538 13.19 -28.70 -12.41
CA SER A 538 14.33 -28.51 -11.52
C SER A 538 15.67 -28.55 -12.26
N CYS A 539 15.86 -29.56 -13.14
CA CYS A 539 17.07 -29.66 -13.98
C CYS A 539 17.25 -28.39 -14.85
N TYR A 540 16.17 -27.90 -15.42
CA TYR A 540 16.18 -26.70 -16.24
C TYR A 540 16.52 -25.44 -15.43
N SER A 541 15.91 -25.27 -14.25
CA SER A 541 16.19 -24.16 -13.34
C SER A 541 17.64 -24.16 -12.84
N ILE A 542 18.19 -25.33 -12.50
CA ILE A 542 19.62 -25.49 -12.15
C ILE A 542 20.52 -25.11 -13.34
N TYR A 543 20.16 -25.54 -14.56
CA TYR A 543 20.89 -25.15 -15.77
C TYR A 543 20.91 -23.63 -15.96
N LEU A 544 19.77 -22.97 -15.81
CA LEU A 544 19.67 -21.53 -15.92
C LEU A 544 20.51 -20.83 -14.84
N ASN A 545 20.39 -21.25 -13.58
CA ASN A 545 21.15 -20.70 -12.48
C ASN A 545 22.65 -20.77 -12.70
N HIS A 546 23.17 -21.91 -13.16
CA HIS A 546 24.58 -22.06 -13.48
C HIS A 546 25.01 -21.23 -14.70
N THR A 547 24.09 -20.98 -15.64
CA THR A 547 24.33 -20.11 -16.78
C THR A 547 24.44 -18.65 -16.34
N ASP A 548 23.57 -18.21 -15.45
CA ASP A 548 23.53 -16.83 -14.93
C ASP A 548 24.81 -16.45 -14.15
N ILE A 549 25.44 -17.44 -13.47
CA ILE A 549 26.73 -17.25 -12.77
C ILE A 549 27.97 -17.62 -13.60
N ASP A 550 27.81 -17.83 -14.92
CA ASP A 550 28.88 -18.26 -15.88
C ASP A 550 29.61 -19.55 -15.47
N ASN A 551 28.96 -20.44 -14.73
CA ASN A 551 29.50 -21.77 -14.38
C ASN A 551 29.21 -22.78 -15.50
N LYS A 552 29.99 -22.71 -16.58
CA LYS A 552 29.77 -23.49 -17.80
C LYS A 552 29.81 -25.01 -17.61
N LEU A 553 30.63 -25.50 -16.66
CA LEU A 553 30.76 -26.95 -16.42
C LEU A 553 29.45 -27.51 -15.84
N GLU A 554 28.97 -26.90 -14.76
CA GLU A 554 27.75 -27.37 -14.10
C GLU A 554 26.48 -27.08 -14.94
N ALA A 555 26.46 -25.99 -15.68
CA ALA A 555 25.41 -25.74 -16.67
C ALA A 555 25.36 -26.84 -17.72
N GLN A 556 26.52 -27.27 -18.26
CA GLN A 556 26.58 -28.37 -19.27
C GLN A 556 26.17 -29.71 -18.63
N ASN A 557 26.57 -30.00 -17.42
CA ASN A 557 26.16 -31.21 -16.68
C ASN A 557 24.64 -31.26 -16.48
N SER A 558 24.03 -30.17 -16.03
CA SER A 558 22.58 -30.06 -15.81
C SER A 558 21.81 -30.19 -17.14
N LYS A 559 22.29 -29.56 -18.21
CA LYS A 559 21.75 -29.68 -19.55
C LYS A 559 21.79 -31.16 -20.05
N GLN A 560 22.93 -31.83 -19.88
CA GLN A 560 23.06 -33.25 -20.28
C GLN A 560 22.13 -34.15 -19.48
N LEU A 561 22.00 -33.91 -18.19
CA LEU A 561 21.09 -34.64 -17.32
C LEU A 561 19.64 -34.50 -17.80
N LEU A 562 19.19 -33.29 -18.07
CA LEU A 562 17.84 -33.01 -18.58
C LEU A 562 17.58 -33.70 -19.91
N LEU A 563 18.49 -33.54 -20.89
CA LEU A 563 18.33 -34.13 -22.23
C LEU A 563 18.38 -35.66 -22.23
N LYS A 564 19.17 -36.28 -21.33
CA LYS A 564 19.29 -37.73 -21.20
C LYS A 564 18.07 -38.34 -20.50
N ARG A 565 17.60 -37.73 -19.44
CA ARG A 565 16.58 -38.31 -18.57
C ARG A 565 15.15 -37.92 -18.98
N PHE A 566 14.99 -36.69 -19.50
CA PHE A 566 13.69 -36.14 -19.86
C PHE A 566 13.68 -35.57 -21.29
N PRO A 567 14.02 -36.34 -22.31
CA PRO A 567 14.20 -35.85 -23.70
C PRO A 567 12.90 -35.31 -24.31
N LYS A 568 11.74 -35.78 -23.83
CA LYS A 568 10.41 -35.33 -24.30
C LYS A 568 9.85 -34.13 -23.56
N SER A 569 10.48 -33.69 -22.46
CA SER A 569 9.97 -32.55 -21.68
C SER A 569 10.03 -31.25 -22.47
N ILE A 570 9.13 -30.36 -22.21
CA ILE A 570 9.10 -28.99 -22.74
C ILE A 570 10.46 -28.30 -22.52
N TYR A 571 11.07 -28.50 -21.36
CA TYR A 571 12.33 -27.88 -20.97
C TYR A 571 13.53 -28.40 -21.81
N ALA A 572 13.52 -29.68 -22.16
CA ALA A 572 14.52 -30.21 -23.09
C ALA A 572 14.36 -29.64 -24.51
N GLN A 573 13.11 -29.44 -24.95
CA GLN A 573 12.81 -28.81 -26.24
C GLN A 573 13.25 -27.35 -26.25
N MET A 574 12.99 -26.59 -25.17
CA MET A 574 13.44 -25.18 -25.04
C MET A 574 14.96 -25.03 -25.15
N ILE A 575 15.73 -25.99 -24.65
CA ILE A 575 17.20 -25.96 -24.72
C ILE A 575 17.72 -26.37 -26.10
N THR A 576 17.01 -27.28 -26.79
CA THR A 576 17.44 -27.79 -28.10
C THR A 576 16.98 -26.95 -29.26
N ASN A 577 15.83 -26.30 -29.13
CA ASN A 577 15.26 -25.38 -30.13
C ASN A 577 15.18 -23.95 -29.57
N PRO A 578 16.06 -23.03 -29.96
CA PRO A 578 16.04 -21.63 -29.51
C PRO A 578 14.74 -20.89 -29.83
N ASP A 579 14.06 -21.30 -30.93
CA ASP A 579 12.84 -20.65 -31.41
C ASP A 579 11.57 -21.30 -30.84
N PHE A 580 11.69 -22.31 -29.97
CA PHE A 580 10.57 -23.09 -29.44
C PHE A 580 9.50 -22.21 -28.77
N LYS A 581 9.90 -21.23 -27.97
CA LYS A 581 8.95 -20.30 -27.33
C LYS A 581 8.17 -19.48 -28.36
N LEU A 582 8.85 -18.99 -29.37
CA LEU A 582 8.25 -18.22 -30.45
C LEU A 582 7.28 -19.07 -31.28
N GLU A 583 7.68 -20.30 -31.62
CA GLU A 583 6.85 -21.25 -32.35
C GLU A 583 5.61 -21.65 -31.53
N ALA A 584 5.78 -21.96 -30.24
CA ALA A 584 4.68 -22.27 -29.34
C ALA A 584 3.71 -21.09 -29.17
N THR A 585 4.24 -19.89 -28.99
CA THR A 585 3.40 -18.66 -28.88
C THR A 585 2.64 -18.39 -30.18
N ASN A 586 3.29 -18.55 -31.33
CA ASN A 586 2.65 -18.36 -32.64
C ASN A 586 1.58 -19.43 -32.90
N LYS A 587 1.82 -20.68 -32.48
CA LYS A 587 0.85 -21.77 -32.57
C LYS A 587 -0.38 -21.49 -31.71
N LEU A 588 -0.21 -21.12 -30.44
CA LEU A 588 -1.30 -20.77 -29.54
C LEU A 588 -2.09 -19.57 -30.03
N ALA A 589 -1.41 -18.52 -30.51
CA ALA A 589 -2.08 -17.35 -31.06
C ALA A 589 -2.90 -17.69 -32.32
N LYS A 590 -2.41 -18.62 -33.16
CA LYS A 590 -3.17 -19.09 -34.31
C LYS A 590 -4.39 -19.91 -33.88
N GLU A 591 -4.22 -20.83 -32.96
CA GLU A 591 -5.32 -21.65 -32.43
C GLU A 591 -6.40 -20.79 -31.78
N GLU A 592 -6.02 -19.74 -31.06
CA GLU A 592 -6.94 -18.77 -30.49
C GLU A 592 -7.71 -17.98 -31.56
N LEU A 593 -7.02 -17.55 -32.62
CA LEU A 593 -7.67 -16.85 -33.74
C LEU A 593 -8.65 -17.74 -34.47
N ASP A 594 -8.28 -19.02 -34.69
CA ASP A 594 -9.15 -20.01 -35.33
C ASP A 594 -10.38 -20.28 -34.47
N TYR A 595 -10.24 -20.42 -33.16
CA TYR A 595 -11.35 -20.55 -32.22
C TYR A 595 -12.27 -19.31 -32.21
N ARG A 596 -11.69 -18.11 -32.13
CA ARG A 596 -12.45 -16.84 -32.17
C ARG A 596 -13.27 -16.72 -33.46
N ALA A 597 -12.74 -17.17 -34.58
CA ALA A 597 -13.46 -17.16 -35.85
C ALA A 597 -14.66 -18.14 -35.87
N VAL A 598 -14.53 -19.29 -35.21
CA VAL A 598 -15.65 -20.24 -35.05
C VAL A 598 -16.69 -19.71 -34.06
N PHE A 599 -16.22 -19.13 -32.95
CA PHE A 599 -17.10 -18.51 -31.97
C PHE A 599 -17.88 -17.32 -32.54
N ALA A 600 -17.25 -16.52 -33.40
CA ALA A 600 -17.91 -15.42 -34.08
C ALA A 600 -19.08 -15.92 -35.00
N ASN A 601 -18.88 -17.02 -35.73
CA ASN A 601 -19.98 -17.63 -36.52
C ASN A 601 -21.12 -18.13 -35.62
N TYR A 602 -20.80 -18.72 -34.45
CA TYR A 602 -21.80 -19.11 -33.46
C TYR A 602 -22.60 -17.89 -32.95
N SER A 603 -21.89 -16.79 -32.63
CA SER A 603 -22.51 -15.55 -32.14
C SER A 603 -23.38 -14.85 -33.21
N LEU A 604 -23.12 -15.08 -34.48
CA LEU A 604 -23.91 -14.61 -35.62
C LEU A 604 -25.04 -15.58 -36.00
N GLU A 605 -25.29 -16.64 -35.21
CA GLU A 605 -26.30 -17.68 -35.44
C GLU A 605 -26.07 -18.50 -36.73
N GLU A 606 -24.82 -18.47 -37.25
CA GLU A 606 -24.39 -19.23 -38.43
C GLU A 606 -24.04 -20.67 -38.08
N TYR A 607 -24.94 -21.37 -37.40
CA TYR A 607 -24.72 -22.69 -36.80
C TYR A 607 -24.19 -23.75 -37.77
N GLN A 608 -24.66 -23.75 -39.03
CA GLN A 608 -24.16 -24.69 -40.04
C GLN A 608 -22.68 -24.47 -40.32
N GLN A 609 -22.20 -23.25 -40.37
CA GLN A 609 -20.77 -22.95 -40.56
C GLN A 609 -19.93 -23.38 -39.37
N VAL A 610 -20.46 -23.29 -38.15
CA VAL A 610 -19.79 -23.81 -36.95
C VAL A 610 -19.62 -25.33 -37.05
N ILE A 611 -20.70 -26.04 -37.44
CA ILE A 611 -20.70 -27.50 -37.59
C ILE A 611 -19.67 -27.91 -38.66
N ASP A 612 -19.67 -27.24 -39.81
CA ASP A 612 -18.77 -27.56 -40.90
C ASP A 612 -17.29 -27.32 -40.52
N LYS A 613 -16.98 -26.19 -39.89
CA LYS A 613 -15.62 -25.84 -39.45
C LYS A 613 -15.11 -26.74 -38.31
N THR A 614 -15.99 -27.27 -37.49
CA THR A 614 -15.63 -28.15 -36.37
C THR A 614 -15.75 -29.64 -36.72
N THR A 615 -15.93 -29.99 -37.99
CA THR A 615 -16.09 -31.41 -38.43
C THR A 615 -14.82 -32.18 -38.16
N VAL A 616 -13.64 -31.59 -38.38
CA VAL A 616 -12.34 -32.16 -37.98
C VAL A 616 -11.99 -31.51 -36.64
N ILE A 617 -12.12 -32.30 -35.58
CA ILE A 617 -11.73 -31.86 -34.24
C ILE A 617 -10.23 -32.03 -34.13
N LEU A 618 -9.55 -30.91 -33.92
CA LEU A 618 -8.10 -30.89 -33.67
C LEU A 618 -7.87 -31.21 -32.18
N GLU A 619 -6.92 -32.09 -31.92
CA GLU A 619 -6.43 -32.32 -30.54
C GLU A 619 -5.54 -31.13 -30.12
N ASN A 620 -6.19 -30.09 -29.58
CA ASN A 620 -5.51 -28.86 -29.10
C ASN A 620 -6.24 -28.34 -27.86
N GLU A 621 -5.71 -27.30 -27.23
CA GLU A 621 -6.26 -26.69 -26.00
C GLU A 621 -7.71 -26.18 -26.14
N TYR A 622 -8.23 -26.03 -27.34
CA TYR A 622 -9.59 -25.57 -27.61
C TYR A 622 -10.55 -26.72 -27.96
N GLN A 623 -10.11 -27.98 -27.87
CA GLN A 623 -10.88 -29.16 -28.27
C GLN A 623 -12.24 -29.21 -27.56
N SER A 624 -12.26 -29.09 -26.25
CA SER A 624 -13.48 -29.10 -25.45
C SER A 624 -14.43 -27.97 -25.82
N LYS A 625 -13.86 -26.79 -26.11
CA LYS A 625 -14.61 -25.62 -26.53
C LYS A 625 -15.23 -25.78 -27.92
N TYR A 626 -14.50 -26.37 -28.86
CA TYR A 626 -15.04 -26.68 -30.20
C TYR A 626 -16.15 -27.71 -30.16
N LEU A 627 -15.99 -28.77 -29.35
CA LEU A 627 -17.05 -29.77 -29.15
C LEU A 627 -18.30 -29.14 -28.55
N PHE A 628 -18.11 -28.26 -27.57
CA PHE A 628 -19.22 -27.58 -26.93
C PHE A 628 -19.98 -26.69 -27.90
N LEU A 629 -19.29 -25.83 -28.68
CA LEU A 629 -19.92 -24.98 -29.69
C LEU A 629 -20.62 -25.80 -30.76
N ARG A 630 -20.04 -26.93 -31.17
CA ARG A 630 -20.63 -27.81 -32.15
C ARG A 630 -21.91 -28.48 -31.62
N ALA A 631 -21.91 -28.94 -30.40
CA ALA A 631 -23.08 -29.51 -29.73
C ALA A 631 -24.19 -28.48 -29.64
N LEU A 632 -23.90 -27.26 -29.16
CA LEU A 632 -24.87 -26.16 -29.10
C LEU A 632 -25.40 -25.80 -30.46
N SER A 633 -24.57 -25.82 -31.50
CA SER A 633 -25.01 -25.54 -32.90
C SER A 633 -25.97 -26.59 -33.42
N PHE A 634 -25.74 -27.88 -33.13
CA PHE A 634 -26.71 -28.92 -33.48
C PHE A 634 -28.04 -28.77 -32.72
N LEU A 635 -28.00 -28.42 -31.45
CA LEU A 635 -29.20 -28.18 -30.66
C LEU A 635 -30.01 -26.98 -31.19
N ASN A 636 -29.35 -25.92 -31.68
CA ASN A 636 -29.99 -24.73 -32.22
C ASN A 636 -30.60 -24.92 -33.62
N ILE A 637 -30.17 -25.97 -34.34
CA ILE A 637 -30.81 -26.32 -35.64
C ILE A 637 -31.78 -27.53 -35.52
N ASP A 638 -32.21 -27.82 -34.31
CA ASP A 638 -33.19 -28.89 -33.99
C ASP A 638 -32.65 -30.33 -34.22
N GLU A 639 -31.35 -30.52 -34.43
CA GLU A 639 -30.72 -31.82 -34.50
C GLU A 639 -30.30 -32.36 -33.12
N PHE A 640 -31.27 -32.58 -32.25
CA PHE A 640 -31.04 -32.90 -30.83
C PHE A 640 -30.21 -34.17 -30.59
N ASP A 641 -30.50 -35.25 -31.37
CA ASP A 641 -29.78 -36.50 -31.19
C ASP A 641 -28.26 -36.36 -31.37
N ARG A 642 -27.83 -35.55 -32.34
CA ARG A 642 -26.42 -35.28 -32.63
C ARG A 642 -25.82 -34.36 -31.57
N GLY A 643 -26.58 -33.35 -31.13
CA GLY A 643 -26.16 -32.45 -30.05
C GLY A 643 -25.85 -33.21 -28.75
N VAL A 644 -26.75 -34.14 -28.37
CA VAL A 644 -26.62 -35.00 -27.21
C VAL A 644 -25.43 -35.96 -27.33
N GLU A 645 -25.22 -36.56 -28.51
CA GLU A 645 -24.05 -37.42 -28.75
C GLU A 645 -22.75 -36.70 -28.50
N ILE A 646 -22.61 -35.45 -28.98
CA ILE A 646 -21.38 -34.64 -28.81
C ILE A 646 -21.22 -34.16 -27.37
N LEU A 647 -22.27 -33.80 -26.64
CA LEU A 647 -22.21 -33.46 -25.24
C LEU A 647 -21.72 -34.66 -24.40
N ASN A 648 -22.25 -35.87 -24.67
CA ASN A 648 -21.79 -37.07 -24.01
C ASN A 648 -20.30 -37.40 -24.31
N LYS A 649 -19.86 -37.15 -25.54
CA LYS A 649 -18.45 -37.27 -25.92
C LYS A 649 -17.57 -36.29 -25.17
N LEU A 650 -18.01 -35.03 -25.06
CA LEU A 650 -17.30 -33.97 -24.33
C LEU A 650 -17.12 -34.33 -22.86
N ILE A 651 -18.20 -34.81 -22.22
CA ILE A 651 -18.15 -35.24 -20.81
C ILE A 651 -17.19 -36.39 -20.61
N SER A 652 -17.13 -37.31 -21.58
CA SER A 652 -16.20 -38.47 -21.51
C SER A 652 -14.72 -38.08 -21.67
N LEU A 653 -14.41 -36.89 -22.18
CA LEU A 653 -13.03 -36.39 -22.30
C LEU A 653 -12.51 -35.78 -21.00
N ASP A 654 -13.42 -35.22 -20.17
CA ASP A 654 -13.13 -34.64 -18.83
C ASP A 654 -11.93 -33.69 -18.75
N GLU A 655 -11.70 -32.90 -19.82
CA GLU A 655 -10.55 -32.02 -19.95
C GLU A 655 -10.76 -30.62 -19.35
N ASP A 656 -12.01 -30.10 -19.37
CA ASP A 656 -12.35 -28.77 -18.84
C ASP A 656 -13.57 -28.88 -17.91
N GLU A 657 -13.32 -28.89 -16.60
CA GLU A 657 -14.35 -29.09 -15.56
C GLU A 657 -15.54 -28.13 -15.69
N LYS A 658 -15.29 -26.88 -16.14
CA LYS A 658 -16.35 -25.89 -16.30
C LYS A 658 -17.25 -26.22 -17.49
N ILE A 659 -16.66 -26.57 -18.61
CA ILE A 659 -17.38 -26.92 -19.83
C ILE A 659 -18.11 -28.25 -19.65
N VAL A 660 -17.51 -29.22 -18.97
CA VAL A 660 -18.11 -30.50 -18.62
C VAL A 660 -19.36 -30.32 -17.74
N LYS A 661 -19.27 -29.47 -16.70
CA LYS A 661 -20.44 -29.14 -15.86
C LYS A 661 -21.57 -28.50 -16.66
N GLU A 662 -21.25 -27.58 -17.56
CA GLU A 662 -22.24 -26.91 -18.40
C GLU A 662 -22.89 -27.89 -19.39
N ALA A 663 -22.08 -28.76 -19.99
CA ALA A 663 -22.59 -29.84 -20.87
C ALA A 663 -23.54 -30.78 -20.12
N GLN A 664 -23.20 -31.15 -18.88
CA GLN A 664 -24.05 -31.99 -18.03
C GLN A 664 -25.38 -31.28 -17.70
N HIS A 665 -25.33 -29.97 -17.36
CA HIS A 665 -26.56 -29.19 -17.11
C HIS A 665 -27.49 -29.16 -18.33
N ILE A 666 -26.92 -29.01 -19.53
CA ILE A 666 -27.71 -29.03 -20.77
C ILE A 666 -28.33 -30.41 -21.01
N LEU A 667 -27.59 -31.51 -20.81
CA LEU A 667 -28.13 -32.86 -20.93
C LEU A 667 -29.26 -33.13 -19.91
N ASP A 668 -29.08 -32.71 -18.67
CA ASP A 668 -30.09 -32.85 -17.63
C ASP A 668 -31.33 -32.07 -17.95
N ALA A 669 -31.21 -30.88 -18.55
CA ALA A 669 -32.33 -30.04 -19.01
C ALA A 669 -33.05 -30.65 -20.20
N LEU A 670 -32.36 -31.29 -21.14
CA LEU A 670 -32.94 -31.97 -22.28
C LEU A 670 -33.73 -33.24 -21.89
N ASN A 671 -33.25 -33.97 -20.86
CA ASN A 671 -33.83 -35.19 -20.35
C ASN A 671 -35.05 -34.98 -19.46
N ASP A 672 -35.18 -33.82 -18.82
CA ASP A 672 -36.31 -33.48 -17.94
C ASP A 672 -36.64 -31.98 -18.01
N PRO A 673 -37.58 -31.63 -18.92
CA PRO A 673 -38.03 -30.22 -19.13
C PRO A 673 -38.58 -29.54 -17.88
N SER A 674 -39.06 -30.31 -16.88
CA SER A 674 -39.51 -29.77 -15.59
C SER A 674 -38.35 -29.28 -14.69
N LYS A 675 -37.16 -29.69 -14.98
CA LYS A 675 -35.94 -29.19 -14.34
C LYS A 675 -35.42 -27.90 -14.98
N MET A 676 -35.88 -27.59 -16.19
CA MET A 676 -35.55 -26.34 -16.87
C MET A 676 -36.15 -25.12 -16.17
N GLU A 677 -37.35 -25.22 -15.60
CA GLU A 677 -37.93 -24.19 -14.74
C GLU A 677 -37.16 -24.08 -13.41
N LYS A 678 -36.79 -25.22 -12.80
CA LYS A 678 -35.95 -25.23 -11.59
C LYS A 678 -34.50 -24.84 -11.85
N ALA A 679 -33.94 -25.17 -13.01
CA ALA A 679 -32.57 -24.74 -13.39
C ALA A 679 -32.53 -23.25 -13.75
N ASN A 680 -33.63 -22.68 -14.30
CA ASN A 680 -33.77 -21.23 -14.44
C ASN A 680 -33.89 -20.54 -13.06
N GLU A 681 -34.57 -21.14 -12.09
CA GLU A 681 -34.62 -20.68 -10.71
C GLU A 681 -33.27 -20.84 -10.00
N LEU A 682 -32.51 -21.92 -10.29
CA LEU A 682 -31.16 -22.16 -9.77
C LEU A 682 -30.06 -21.38 -10.51
N ALA A 683 -30.22 -21.06 -11.79
CA ALA A 683 -29.34 -20.15 -12.53
C ALA A 683 -29.58 -18.69 -12.10
N ILE A 684 -30.76 -18.37 -11.57
CA ILE A 684 -31.03 -17.15 -10.82
C ILE A 684 -30.34 -17.21 -9.45
N ALA A 685 -30.20 -18.38 -8.84
CA ALA A 685 -29.46 -18.61 -7.59
C ALA A 685 -27.94 -18.76 -7.76
N GLY A 686 -27.44 -18.94 -8.98
CA GLY A 686 -25.99 -19.06 -9.29
C GLY A 686 -25.30 -17.76 -9.67
N SER A 687 -26.06 -16.65 -9.78
CA SER A 687 -25.45 -15.33 -9.88
C SER A 687 -24.84 -14.96 -8.52
N PRO A 688 -23.58 -14.50 -8.43
CA PRO A 688 -23.00 -14.02 -7.19
C PRO A 688 -23.70 -12.76 -6.67
N TYR A 689 -24.66 -12.23 -7.46
CA TYR A 689 -25.40 -11.01 -7.17
C TYR A 689 -26.82 -11.31 -6.72
N LEU A 690 -27.27 -10.62 -5.66
CA LEU A 690 -28.60 -10.79 -5.08
C LEU A 690 -29.42 -9.50 -5.28
N TYR A 691 -30.64 -9.63 -5.84
CA TYR A 691 -31.56 -8.52 -5.91
C TYR A 691 -32.31 -8.34 -4.58
N ARG A 692 -32.14 -7.18 -3.94
CA ARG A 692 -32.77 -6.82 -2.67
C ARG A 692 -33.25 -5.38 -2.74
N SER A 693 -34.54 -5.19 -2.92
CA SER A 693 -35.17 -3.88 -3.14
C SER A 693 -35.08 -2.92 -1.93
N THR A 694 -34.92 -3.45 -0.72
CA THR A 694 -34.94 -2.68 0.54
C THR A 694 -33.56 -2.30 1.08
N LEU A 695 -32.49 -2.73 0.45
CA LEU A 695 -31.13 -2.40 0.90
C LEU A 695 -30.65 -1.09 0.30
N PRO A 696 -29.72 -0.38 1.00
CA PRO A 696 -29.08 0.80 0.46
C PRO A 696 -28.35 0.53 -0.85
N GLN A 697 -28.53 1.44 -1.81
CA GLN A 697 -28.02 1.35 -3.16
C GLN A 697 -27.06 2.50 -3.49
N MET A 698 -26.34 2.35 -4.59
CA MET A 698 -25.54 3.42 -5.20
C MET A 698 -25.59 3.32 -6.72
N ILE A 699 -25.28 4.41 -7.42
CA ILE A 699 -25.01 4.39 -8.85
C ILE A 699 -23.53 4.19 -9.07
N ILE A 700 -23.17 3.31 -9.98
CA ILE A 700 -21.82 3.14 -10.48
C ILE A 700 -21.75 3.50 -11.96
N ILE A 701 -20.66 4.21 -12.34
CA ILE A 701 -20.41 4.59 -13.72
C ILE A 701 -19.00 4.09 -14.08
N ILE A 702 -18.92 3.21 -15.06
CA ILE A 702 -17.66 2.63 -15.54
C ILE A 702 -17.23 3.36 -16.81
N ILE A 703 -16.01 3.88 -16.83
CA ILE A 703 -15.47 4.71 -17.91
C ILE A 703 -14.03 4.31 -18.19
N PRO A 704 -13.59 4.11 -19.46
CA PRO A 704 -12.20 3.86 -19.80
C PRO A 704 -11.29 5.00 -19.34
N LYS A 705 -10.12 4.65 -18.85
CA LYS A 705 -9.13 5.62 -18.34
C LYS A 705 -8.62 6.53 -19.46
N GLY A 706 -8.65 7.83 -19.21
CA GLY A 706 -8.16 8.85 -20.16
C GLY A 706 -9.17 9.26 -21.24
N SER A 707 -10.36 8.70 -21.26
CA SER A 707 -11.41 9.06 -22.25
C SER A 707 -12.24 10.29 -21.83
N VAL A 708 -12.42 10.48 -20.52
CA VAL A 708 -13.18 11.57 -19.92
C VAL A 708 -12.40 12.18 -18.78
N ASP A 709 -12.50 13.50 -18.58
CA ASP A 709 -11.97 14.18 -17.39
C ASP A 709 -12.88 13.91 -16.18
N ILE A 710 -12.45 13.00 -15.33
CA ILE A 710 -13.20 12.57 -14.13
C ILE A 710 -13.49 13.74 -13.17
N THR A 711 -12.56 14.73 -13.10
CA THR A 711 -12.76 15.89 -12.23
C THR A 711 -13.85 16.79 -12.78
N TYR A 712 -13.87 17.00 -14.08
CA TYR A 712 -14.89 17.77 -14.75
C TYR A 712 -16.25 17.07 -14.69
N LEU A 713 -16.29 15.75 -14.94
CA LEU A 713 -17.51 14.96 -14.83
C LEU A 713 -18.09 15.00 -13.41
N LYS A 714 -17.27 14.90 -12.37
CA LYS A 714 -17.71 15.07 -10.98
C LYS A 714 -18.31 16.46 -10.71
N THR A 715 -17.77 17.50 -11.35
CA THR A 715 -18.30 18.86 -11.23
C THR A 715 -19.68 18.96 -11.88
N LEU A 716 -19.86 18.41 -13.10
CA LEU A 716 -21.16 18.37 -13.77
C LEU A 716 -22.22 17.63 -12.94
N ILE A 717 -21.85 16.47 -12.36
CA ILE A 717 -22.76 15.71 -11.49
C ILE A 717 -23.09 16.51 -10.21
N SER A 718 -22.12 17.20 -9.63
CA SER A 718 -22.34 18.05 -8.45
C SER A 718 -23.24 19.24 -8.76
N ASP A 719 -23.08 19.85 -9.94
CA ASP A 719 -23.94 20.94 -10.42
C ASP A 719 -25.37 20.43 -10.66
N TYR A 720 -25.52 19.25 -11.27
CA TYR A 720 -26.81 18.58 -11.45
C TYR A 720 -27.51 18.31 -10.11
N HIS A 721 -26.78 17.78 -9.11
CA HIS A 721 -27.35 17.59 -7.78
C HIS A 721 -27.80 18.89 -7.13
N SER A 722 -27.08 19.99 -7.35
CA SER A 722 -27.41 21.28 -6.77
C SER A 722 -28.65 21.93 -7.43
N GLN A 723 -28.98 21.53 -8.67
CA GLN A 723 -30.14 22.04 -9.41
C GLN A 723 -31.40 21.23 -9.19
N ASP A 724 -31.29 19.90 -9.25
CA ASP A 724 -32.43 19.00 -9.28
C ASP A 724 -32.70 18.25 -7.96
N PHE A 725 -31.73 18.27 -7.03
CA PHE A 725 -31.77 17.57 -5.75
C PHE A 725 -31.32 18.45 -4.58
N GLU A 726 -31.82 19.69 -4.46
CA GLU A 726 -31.42 20.68 -3.45
C GLU A 726 -31.49 20.18 -2.00
N ASN A 727 -32.35 19.23 -1.68
CA ASN A 727 -32.60 18.71 -0.34
C ASN A 727 -31.85 17.41 -0.03
N GLU A 728 -31.12 16.86 -0.99
CA GLU A 728 -30.42 15.57 -0.87
C GLU A 728 -28.90 15.77 -0.92
N VAL A 729 -28.18 14.97 -0.17
CA VAL A 729 -26.71 15.05 -0.11
C VAL A 729 -26.12 13.75 -0.64
N PHE A 730 -25.65 13.77 -1.86
CA PHE A 730 -24.97 12.63 -2.49
C PHE A 730 -23.45 12.75 -2.35
N GLU A 731 -22.80 11.65 -1.97
CA GLU A 731 -21.35 11.55 -1.98
C GLU A 731 -20.87 11.04 -3.34
N ILE A 732 -20.04 11.83 -4.03
CA ILE A 732 -19.44 11.43 -5.30
C ILE A 732 -18.00 11.02 -5.07
N SER A 733 -17.67 9.75 -5.29
CA SER A 733 -16.33 9.20 -5.16
C SER A 733 -15.89 8.50 -6.45
N ALA A 734 -14.59 8.28 -6.64
CA ALA A 734 -14.05 7.57 -7.78
C ALA A 734 -12.93 6.64 -7.36
N LEU A 735 -12.94 5.42 -7.89
CA LEU A 735 -11.93 4.38 -7.72
C LEU A 735 -11.37 3.98 -9.09
N LEU A 736 -10.34 3.15 -9.10
CA LEU A 736 -9.88 2.45 -10.30
C LEU A 736 -10.50 1.05 -10.34
N LEU A 737 -11.08 0.67 -11.47
CA LEU A 737 -11.52 -0.68 -11.75
C LEU A 737 -10.49 -1.33 -12.70
N GLY A 738 -9.60 -2.14 -12.12
CA GLY A 738 -8.42 -2.61 -12.86
C GLY A 738 -7.39 -1.50 -13.09
N ILE A 739 -6.64 -1.61 -14.19
CA ILE A 739 -5.57 -0.66 -14.56
C ILE A 739 -6.03 0.36 -15.61
N ASP A 740 -7.13 0.10 -16.28
CA ASP A 740 -7.56 0.74 -17.51
C ASP A 740 -8.93 1.44 -17.44
N LYS A 741 -9.63 1.36 -16.29
CA LYS A 741 -10.96 1.97 -16.13
C LYS A 741 -11.08 2.78 -14.85
N HIS A 742 -11.92 3.81 -14.90
CA HIS A 742 -12.41 4.53 -13.72
C HIS A 742 -13.81 4.04 -13.35
N LEU A 743 -14.06 3.88 -12.07
CA LEU A 743 -15.32 3.57 -11.46
C LEU A 743 -15.78 4.77 -10.63
N LEU A 744 -16.74 5.54 -11.13
CA LEU A 744 -17.34 6.63 -10.41
C LEU A 744 -18.55 6.11 -9.63
N MET A 745 -18.71 6.53 -8.39
CA MET A 745 -19.79 6.11 -7.51
C MET A 745 -20.54 7.30 -6.96
N ILE A 746 -21.87 7.22 -6.99
CA ILE A 746 -22.78 8.20 -6.38
C ILE A 746 -23.55 7.47 -5.26
N LYS A 747 -23.33 7.88 -4.02
CA LYS A 747 -23.89 7.29 -2.80
C LYS A 747 -24.75 8.34 -2.10
N THR A 748 -25.72 8.02 -1.35
CA THR A 748 -26.34 6.77 -0.94
C THR A 748 -27.84 6.89 -1.22
N PHE A 749 -28.48 5.84 -1.71
CA PHE A 749 -29.93 5.76 -1.89
C PHE A 749 -30.45 4.71 -0.92
N ASP A 750 -31.59 4.98 -0.26
CA ASP A 750 -32.10 4.12 0.80
C ASP A 750 -32.62 2.76 0.30
N ASN A 751 -33.09 2.70 -0.93
CA ASN A 751 -33.65 1.50 -1.53
C ASN A 751 -33.53 1.50 -3.07
N THR A 752 -34.02 0.43 -3.72
CA THR A 752 -33.97 0.30 -5.18
C THR A 752 -34.88 1.28 -5.91
N SER A 753 -36.01 1.65 -5.33
CA SER A 753 -36.93 2.59 -5.98
C SER A 753 -36.25 3.96 -6.13
N ASP A 754 -35.63 4.45 -5.07
CA ASP A 754 -35.01 5.77 -5.08
C ASP A 754 -33.82 5.82 -6.05
N VAL A 755 -32.99 4.77 -6.07
CA VAL A 755 -31.82 4.73 -6.98
C VAL A 755 -32.27 4.60 -8.44
N MET A 756 -33.39 3.93 -8.73
CA MET A 756 -33.88 3.79 -10.09
C MET A 756 -34.53 5.06 -10.60
N VAL A 757 -35.29 5.79 -9.78
CA VAL A 757 -35.78 7.13 -10.12
C VAL A 757 -34.60 8.06 -10.44
N TYR A 758 -33.56 8.06 -9.61
CA TYR A 758 -32.37 8.81 -9.90
C TYR A 758 -31.66 8.36 -11.19
N HIS A 759 -31.52 7.04 -11.39
CA HIS A 759 -30.91 6.46 -12.59
C HIS A 759 -31.63 6.93 -13.88
N GLU A 760 -32.94 6.89 -13.90
CA GLU A 760 -33.76 7.34 -15.05
C GLU A 760 -33.53 8.83 -15.35
N MET A 761 -33.52 9.68 -14.33
CA MET A 761 -33.28 11.11 -14.51
C MET A 761 -31.83 11.36 -14.96
N PHE A 762 -30.85 10.66 -14.34
CA PHE A 762 -29.44 10.81 -14.62
C PHE A 762 -29.07 10.44 -16.07
N VAL A 763 -29.62 9.38 -16.61
CA VAL A 763 -29.37 8.94 -18.00
C VAL A 763 -30.12 9.79 -19.07
N LEU A 764 -30.89 10.77 -18.65
CA LEU A 764 -31.55 11.74 -19.53
C LEU A 764 -30.90 13.14 -19.45
N GLU A 765 -30.01 13.38 -18.49
CA GLU A 765 -29.37 14.68 -18.30
C GLU A 765 -28.37 15.01 -19.42
N GLU A 766 -28.73 15.96 -20.29
CA GLU A 766 -27.96 16.28 -21.51
C GLU A 766 -26.51 16.71 -21.23
N SER A 767 -26.28 17.45 -20.16
CA SER A 767 -24.96 17.99 -19.81
C SER A 767 -23.98 16.86 -19.46
N ILE A 768 -24.44 15.86 -18.72
CA ILE A 768 -23.69 14.69 -18.29
C ILE A 768 -23.52 13.71 -19.46
N LEU A 769 -24.59 13.44 -20.21
CA LEU A 769 -24.57 12.56 -21.38
C LEU A 769 -23.59 13.02 -22.45
N LYS A 770 -23.50 14.31 -22.69
CA LYS A 770 -22.55 14.89 -23.66
C LYS A 770 -21.09 14.59 -23.29
N GLU A 771 -20.81 14.48 -22.02
CA GLU A 771 -19.45 14.15 -21.54
C GLU A 771 -19.25 12.62 -21.55
N LEU A 772 -20.21 11.84 -21.08
CA LEU A 772 -20.15 10.37 -21.05
C LEU A 772 -20.09 9.75 -22.44
N ASN A 773 -20.87 10.26 -23.42
CA ASN A 773 -20.91 9.76 -24.79
C ASN A 773 -19.60 10.00 -25.58
N LYS A 774 -18.59 10.64 -24.99
CA LYS A 774 -17.25 10.69 -25.58
C LYS A 774 -16.53 9.33 -25.55
N SER A 775 -17.05 8.38 -24.78
CA SER A 775 -16.48 7.04 -24.66
C SER A 775 -17.56 6.00 -24.37
N GLU A 776 -17.21 4.75 -24.57
CA GLU A 776 -18.03 3.64 -24.10
C GLU A 776 -18.11 3.69 -22.56
N HIS A 777 -19.31 3.67 -22.02
CA HIS A 777 -19.58 3.76 -20.59
C HIS A 777 -20.74 2.89 -20.18
N LYS A 778 -20.80 2.50 -18.91
CA LYS A 778 -21.92 1.77 -18.31
C LYS A 778 -22.38 2.51 -17.05
N VAL A 779 -23.68 2.80 -16.96
CA VAL A 779 -24.31 3.39 -15.76
C VAL A 779 -25.25 2.35 -15.18
N MET A 780 -25.07 1.98 -13.92
CA MET A 780 -25.83 0.90 -13.29
C MET A 780 -26.10 1.22 -11.82
N ALA A 781 -27.27 0.79 -11.32
CA ALA A 781 -27.54 0.76 -9.89
C ALA A 781 -26.97 -0.52 -9.27
N ILE A 782 -26.44 -0.43 -8.05
CA ILE A 782 -25.88 -1.56 -7.34
C ILE A 782 -26.07 -1.42 -5.82
N SER A 783 -26.45 -2.51 -5.15
CA SER A 783 -26.47 -2.53 -3.69
C SER A 783 -25.05 -2.57 -3.12
N PHE A 784 -24.88 -2.10 -1.87
CA PHE A 784 -23.58 -2.15 -1.22
C PHE A 784 -23.04 -3.58 -1.05
N GLU A 785 -23.92 -4.57 -0.87
CA GLU A 785 -23.50 -5.98 -0.80
C GLU A 785 -22.98 -6.47 -2.15
N ASN A 786 -23.74 -6.24 -3.23
CA ASN A 786 -23.32 -6.64 -4.58
C ASN A 786 -22.08 -5.88 -5.05
N PHE A 787 -21.88 -4.65 -4.58
CA PHE A 787 -20.70 -3.86 -4.93
C PHE A 787 -19.40 -4.50 -4.44
N GLN A 788 -19.39 -5.11 -3.27
CA GLN A 788 -18.22 -5.81 -2.75
C GLN A 788 -17.82 -6.97 -3.65
N GLU A 789 -18.79 -7.79 -4.06
CA GLU A 789 -18.54 -8.92 -4.96
C GLU A 789 -18.17 -8.46 -6.37
N PHE A 790 -18.84 -7.44 -6.88
CA PHE A 790 -18.52 -6.81 -8.17
C PHE A 790 -17.10 -6.25 -8.21
N TYR A 791 -16.67 -5.51 -7.17
CA TYR A 791 -15.34 -4.88 -7.13
C TYR A 791 -14.23 -5.90 -6.97
N LYS A 792 -14.47 -7.00 -6.25
CA LYS A 792 -13.56 -8.13 -6.09
C LYS A 792 -13.37 -8.89 -7.40
N ASN A 793 -14.44 -9.27 -8.05
CA ASN A 793 -14.44 -10.13 -9.24
C ASN A 793 -14.24 -9.33 -10.54
N LYS A 794 -14.51 -8.03 -10.54
CA LYS A 794 -14.46 -7.13 -11.71
C LYS A 794 -15.28 -7.63 -12.90
N ASP A 795 -16.35 -8.37 -12.62
CA ASP A 795 -17.25 -8.95 -13.61
C ASP A 795 -18.28 -7.92 -14.10
N GLU A 796 -17.84 -7.07 -15.02
CA GLU A 796 -18.66 -5.98 -15.57
C GLU A 796 -19.85 -6.47 -16.39
N ASP A 797 -19.66 -7.53 -17.16
CA ASP A 797 -20.69 -8.04 -18.07
C ASP A 797 -21.70 -8.90 -17.33
N GLY A 798 -21.24 -9.72 -16.37
CA GLY A 798 -22.14 -10.47 -15.50
C GLY A 798 -23.01 -9.55 -14.66
N TYR A 799 -22.43 -8.49 -14.06
CA TYR A 799 -23.24 -7.53 -13.32
C TYR A 799 -24.17 -6.70 -14.22
N HIS A 800 -23.72 -6.30 -15.39
CA HIS A 800 -24.56 -5.57 -16.34
C HIS A 800 -25.79 -6.39 -16.79
N ASN A 801 -25.61 -7.67 -17.03
CA ASN A 801 -26.71 -8.58 -17.34
C ASN A 801 -27.65 -8.76 -16.14
N PHE A 802 -27.11 -8.88 -14.94
CA PHE A 802 -27.91 -8.91 -13.71
C PHE A 802 -28.70 -7.61 -13.52
N PHE A 803 -28.10 -6.45 -13.72
CA PHE A 803 -28.75 -5.15 -13.65
C PHE A 803 -29.88 -5.03 -14.65
N LYS A 804 -29.65 -5.36 -15.92
CA LYS A 804 -30.69 -5.35 -16.95
C LYS A 804 -31.89 -6.21 -16.58
N LYS A 805 -31.64 -7.42 -16.10
CA LYS A 805 -32.63 -8.40 -15.78
C LYS A 805 -33.47 -8.02 -14.55
N ASN A 806 -32.84 -7.48 -13.51
CA ASN A 806 -33.47 -7.30 -12.20
C ASN A 806 -33.89 -5.86 -11.90
N TYR A 807 -33.27 -4.86 -12.53
CA TYR A 807 -33.57 -3.45 -12.28
C TYR A 807 -34.34 -2.80 -13.41
N LEU A 808 -34.04 -3.15 -14.68
CA LEU A 808 -34.70 -2.54 -15.84
C LEU A 808 -35.93 -3.28 -16.33
N THR A 809 -36.19 -4.53 -15.89
CA THR A 809 -37.30 -5.37 -16.38
C THR A 809 -38.54 -5.34 -15.46
N ILE A 810 -38.48 -4.65 -14.30
CA ILE A 810 -39.59 -4.63 -13.30
C ILE A 810 -40.73 -3.65 -13.65
N GLU A 811 -40.67 -2.92 -14.75
CA GLU A 811 -41.72 -2.00 -15.17
C GLU A 811 -42.83 -2.64 -16.05
N LYS A 812 -43.28 -3.85 -15.75
CA LYS A 812 -44.48 -4.41 -16.36
C LYS A 812 -45.28 -5.28 -15.39
N GLU A 813 -45.70 -4.69 -14.28
CA GLU A 813 -46.92 -5.14 -13.58
C GLU A 813 -47.62 -3.97 -12.89
#